data_f742815e14e9a7182bf9e9c5a21eb3fb
#
_entry.id   f742815e14e9a7182bf9e9c5a21eb3fb
#
_cell.length_a   1.000
_cell.length_b   1.000
_cell.length_c   1.000
_cell.angle_alpha   90.00
_cell.angle_beta   90.00
_cell.angle_gamma   90.00
#
_symmetry.space_group_name_H-M   'P 1'
#
loop_
_entity.id
_entity.type
_entity.pdbx_description
1 polymer ?
#
loop_
_entity_poly.entity_id
_entity_poly.type
_entity_poly.pdbx_seq_one_letter_code
_entity_poly.pdbx_strand_id
1 'polypeptide(L)'
;MPSDTAGNVSLTTRQTEVQSYRREVTLPSTTQQARIPAIATSLSLPRGWHTGENNQRMKRLLFLVGWCVMALQAVAQMNSADSIHRMSEVVVTDRLPLREIIRPQTLGGEELRRMNSNTIADAIRYFSGLQLKDYGGVGGIKTVDIRSMGSNHLGIFYDGIELGNAQNGQIDLGQFSLDNIDEITLYNGQKSAIFQPASDFGNAGSFYIRTHRPQFIDGKDYNLKFKVKYGSSNTIRVSSLWEQRLTYNVSSSLNAEFLNSDGKYKFRYKRVTPSGELAYDTTATRRNGDIHAERVELNFHGTIDRGYWNAKGYMYNSERGIPGAIVNNVWRRGERQNDFNTFVQGRFEKDINDRFSTQWLAKYAYYRTHYINRDTTQLPVDNRYWQQEAYLSTANVYEIMRNWSISASYDFRWNKLNADTYRFAFPTRLSNLVSLATALDTRYFKAQASVMGSFIHDHVRNRTFTDDGKRNFTKLTPAIFVTFPIIPDNKNGSIQPGLGKVQWLSLHTYAKRSFRMPTFNDLYYTDVGNSDLRPESADQYDFGVNYGVQGGKRCGYKFDFKVDAYYNTVHDKIIAYPKGQQFRWTMLNLGRVHITGIDASASAMIVPKKDLSFTARLQYTYQDARDVTDLTTPYYKDQIPYVPYNSGSTIVNATWRGLSLNYSFIYSGERWNEQENIIANHMEPWYTHDVTIQYEIKGKNQSRYRVSLDVNNLFDQKYDVIQNYPMPGRNWALGLQIEL
;
A
#
# COMPACT_ATOMS: atom_id res chain seq x y z
N MET A 1 2.79 14.59 -62.44
CA MET A 1 1.91 14.44 -63.58
C MET A 1 1.86 13.00 -64.03
N PRO A 2 0.74 12.56 -64.49
CA PRO A 2 -0.35 11.92 -63.74
C PRO A 2 -0.57 10.47 -64.27
N SER A 3 -1.37 9.71 -63.61
CA SER A 3 -2.73 9.35 -64.10
C SER A 3 -3.39 8.29 -63.27
N ASP A 4 -4.58 8.66 -62.86
CA ASP A 4 -5.80 7.94 -62.55
C ASP A 4 -5.92 6.48 -63.00
N THR A 5 -6.53 5.66 -62.18
CA THR A 5 -7.75 4.92 -62.59
C THR A 5 -8.54 4.45 -61.36
N ALA A 6 -9.75 4.90 -61.31
CA ALA A 6 -10.81 4.49 -60.39
C ALA A 6 -11.37 3.10 -60.77
N GLY A 7 -11.75 2.34 -59.78
CA GLY A 7 -12.50 1.08 -59.93
C GLY A 7 -13.57 0.96 -58.85
N ASN A 8 -14.79 1.33 -59.17
CA ASN A 8 -16.00 1.06 -58.43
C ASN A 8 -16.28 -0.44 -58.37
N VAL A 9 -16.63 -0.95 -57.18
CA VAL A 9 -17.39 -2.18 -57.02
C VAL A 9 -18.48 -1.98 -55.96
N SER A 10 -19.69 -2.25 -56.40
CA SER A 10 -20.99 -2.08 -55.78
C SER A 10 -21.24 -3.03 -54.60
N LEU A 11 -22.01 -2.50 -53.65
CA LEU A 11 -22.72 -3.20 -52.58
C LEU A 11 -23.73 -4.22 -53.12
N THR A 12 -23.72 -5.42 -52.55
CA THR A 12 -24.89 -6.31 -52.57
C THR A 12 -25.17 -6.83 -51.15
N THR A 13 -26.29 -6.43 -50.66
CA THR A 13 -26.94 -6.85 -49.43
C THR A 13 -27.36 -8.32 -49.48
N ARG A 14 -27.05 -9.13 -48.47
CA ARG A 14 -27.80 -10.36 -48.17
C ARG A 14 -28.15 -10.41 -46.69
N GLN A 15 -29.43 -10.27 -46.43
CA GLN A 15 -30.10 -10.68 -45.21
C GLN A 15 -30.09 -12.21 -45.13
N THR A 16 -29.81 -12.76 -43.95
CA THR A 16 -30.14 -14.15 -43.61
C THR A 16 -30.75 -14.16 -42.20
N GLU A 17 -32.00 -14.62 -42.19
CA GLU A 17 -32.82 -14.88 -41.02
C GLU A 17 -32.13 -15.89 -40.07
N VAL A 18 -32.26 -15.68 -38.76
CA VAL A 18 -31.96 -16.68 -37.73
C VAL A 18 -33.25 -16.98 -36.97
N GLN A 19 -33.75 -18.19 -37.21
CA GLN A 19 -34.90 -18.78 -36.51
C GLN A 19 -34.55 -19.10 -35.05
N SER A 20 -35.48 -18.76 -34.16
CA SER A 20 -35.51 -19.10 -32.75
C SER A 20 -35.89 -20.57 -32.53
N TYR A 21 -35.11 -21.29 -31.72
CA TYR A 21 -35.56 -22.55 -31.11
C TYR A 21 -35.79 -22.36 -29.62
N ARG A 22 -37.08 -22.36 -29.23
CA ARG A 22 -37.52 -22.58 -27.84
C ARG A 22 -37.59 -24.08 -27.59
N ARG A 23 -36.95 -24.55 -26.53
CA ARG A 23 -37.26 -25.82 -25.89
C ARG A 23 -37.72 -25.58 -24.46
N GLU A 24 -38.99 -25.88 -24.23
CA GLU A 24 -39.59 -26.03 -22.91
C GLU A 24 -39.06 -27.33 -22.25
N VAL A 25 -38.68 -27.24 -20.99
CA VAL A 25 -38.48 -28.41 -20.14
C VAL A 25 -39.38 -28.26 -18.93
N THR A 26 -40.34 -29.16 -18.87
CA THR A 26 -41.29 -29.35 -17.75
C THR A 26 -40.61 -30.02 -16.56
N LEU A 27 -40.80 -29.47 -15.35
CA LEU A 27 -40.44 -30.08 -14.08
C LEU A 27 -41.64 -30.72 -13.41
N PRO A 28 -41.50 -31.86 -12.73
CA PRO A 28 -42.57 -32.39 -11.88
C PRO A 28 -42.48 -31.86 -10.46
N SER A 29 -43.65 -31.53 -9.92
CA SER A 29 -43.93 -31.09 -8.57
C SER A 29 -43.83 -32.24 -7.56
N THR A 30 -43.18 -32.04 -6.42
CA THR A 30 -43.51 -32.73 -5.19
C THR A 30 -43.33 -31.81 -3.98
N THR A 31 -44.43 -31.57 -3.32
CA THR A 31 -44.64 -30.73 -2.14
C THR A 31 -44.27 -31.53 -0.88
N GLN A 32 -43.49 -30.96 0.02
CA GLN A 32 -43.63 -31.22 1.47
C GLN A 32 -43.37 -29.95 2.25
N GLN A 33 -44.38 -29.52 2.97
CA GLN A 33 -44.39 -28.36 3.88
C GLN A 33 -43.76 -28.74 5.24
N ALA A 34 -42.80 -27.94 5.70
CA ALA A 34 -42.47 -27.85 7.10
C ALA A 34 -42.74 -26.40 7.57
N ARG A 35 -43.65 -26.26 8.52
CA ARG A 35 -44.04 -24.99 9.16
C ARG A 35 -43.00 -24.59 10.20
N ILE A 36 -42.52 -23.36 10.13
CA ILE A 36 -41.80 -22.66 11.22
C ILE A 36 -42.54 -21.35 11.50
N PRO A 37 -42.82 -21.01 12.79
CA PRO A 37 -43.63 -19.86 13.11
C PRO A 37 -42.87 -18.53 12.93
N ALA A 38 -43.57 -17.57 12.34
CA ALA A 38 -43.12 -16.20 12.18
C ALA A 38 -43.26 -15.40 13.46
N ILE A 39 -42.19 -14.79 13.94
CA ILE A 39 -42.25 -13.66 14.89
C ILE A 39 -41.94 -12.39 14.06
N ALA A 40 -43.03 -11.64 13.78
CA ALA A 40 -42.94 -10.34 13.14
C ALA A 40 -42.78 -9.27 14.24
N THR A 41 -41.63 -8.60 14.26
CA THR A 41 -41.49 -7.30 14.94
C THR A 41 -41.41 -6.20 13.86
N SER A 42 -42.46 -5.41 13.81
CA SER A 42 -42.58 -4.27 12.90
C SER A 42 -41.74 -3.09 13.40
N LEU A 43 -40.70 -2.74 12.66
CA LEU A 43 -40.00 -1.44 12.77
C LEU A 43 -40.39 -0.60 11.54
N SER A 44 -41.17 0.45 11.77
CA SER A 44 -41.56 1.44 10.78
C SER A 44 -40.40 2.42 10.53
N LEU A 45 -39.89 2.44 9.28
CA LEU A 45 -38.91 3.40 8.80
C LEU A 45 -39.60 4.55 8.04
N PRO A 46 -39.06 5.78 8.04
CA PRO A 46 -39.64 6.94 7.39
C PRO A 46 -39.64 6.80 5.86
N ARG A 47 -40.73 7.24 5.25
CA ARG A 47 -40.90 7.30 3.78
C ARG A 47 -40.02 8.38 3.15
N GLY A 48 -39.21 8.02 2.17
CA GLY A 48 -38.58 8.97 1.26
C GLY A 48 -37.20 8.59 0.76
N TRP A 49 -37.00 7.41 0.14
CA TRP A 49 -35.80 7.13 -0.65
C TRP A 49 -36.16 6.14 -1.75
N HIS A 50 -36.36 6.64 -2.95
CA HIS A 50 -36.52 5.82 -4.14
C HIS A 50 -35.20 5.73 -4.90
N THR A 51 -34.54 4.59 -4.88
CA THR A 51 -33.78 4.00 -5.99
C THR A 51 -33.58 2.51 -5.70
N GLY A 52 -34.17 1.66 -6.53
CA GLY A 52 -34.45 0.23 -6.24
C GLY A 52 -33.23 -0.72 -6.18
N GLU A 53 -32.06 -0.38 -6.71
CA GLU A 53 -30.89 -1.29 -6.74
C GLU A 53 -30.01 -1.22 -5.50
N ASN A 54 -29.85 -0.06 -4.88
CA ASN A 54 -29.05 0.11 -3.66
C ASN A 54 -29.68 -0.57 -2.44
N ASN A 55 -31.01 -0.73 -2.42
CA ASN A 55 -31.72 -1.34 -1.30
C ASN A 55 -31.55 -2.87 -1.26
N GLN A 56 -31.34 -3.54 -2.38
CA GLN A 56 -31.06 -4.98 -2.41
C GLN A 56 -29.62 -5.29 -1.96
N ARG A 57 -28.65 -4.44 -2.28
CA ARG A 57 -27.25 -4.61 -1.86
C ARG A 57 -27.09 -4.39 -0.36
N MET A 58 -27.73 -3.36 0.20
CA MET A 58 -27.73 -3.10 1.63
C MET A 58 -28.41 -4.22 2.46
N LYS A 59 -29.51 -4.80 1.93
CA LYS A 59 -30.16 -5.96 2.54
C LYS A 59 -29.28 -7.21 2.51
N ARG A 60 -28.50 -7.44 1.45
CA ARG A 60 -27.52 -8.55 1.39
C ARG A 60 -26.36 -8.36 2.34
N LEU A 61 -25.87 -7.14 2.53
CA LEU A 61 -24.81 -6.83 3.49
C LEU A 61 -25.29 -7.03 4.93
N LEU A 62 -26.48 -6.51 5.28
CA LEU A 62 -27.11 -6.72 6.58
C LEU A 62 -27.41 -8.20 6.86
N PHE A 63 -27.75 -8.96 5.81
CA PHE A 63 -27.97 -10.41 5.92
C PHE A 63 -26.66 -11.17 6.14
N LEU A 64 -25.57 -10.81 5.45
CA LEU A 64 -24.24 -11.37 5.65
C LEU A 64 -23.68 -11.04 7.04
N VAL A 65 -23.78 -9.80 7.49
CA VAL A 65 -23.37 -9.37 8.83
C VAL A 65 -24.21 -10.09 9.90
N GLY A 66 -25.53 -10.21 9.71
CA GLY A 66 -26.42 -10.96 10.61
C GLY A 66 -26.08 -12.46 10.65
N TRP A 67 -25.71 -13.05 9.53
CA TRP A 67 -25.31 -14.46 9.45
C TRP A 67 -23.94 -14.71 10.10
N CYS A 68 -22.98 -13.79 9.94
CA CYS A 68 -21.70 -13.83 10.65
C CYS A 68 -21.89 -13.68 12.17
N VAL A 69 -22.76 -12.80 12.62
CA VAL A 69 -23.07 -12.64 14.05
C VAL A 69 -23.77 -13.89 14.62
N MET A 70 -24.69 -14.52 13.89
CA MET A 70 -25.33 -15.78 14.34
C MET A 70 -24.36 -16.96 14.33
N ALA A 71 -23.46 -17.06 13.36
CA ALA A 71 -22.42 -18.10 13.34
C ALA A 71 -21.44 -17.93 14.52
N LEU A 72 -21.11 -16.70 14.91
CA LEU A 72 -20.26 -16.40 16.07
C LEU A 72 -20.95 -16.71 17.41
N GLN A 73 -22.27 -16.53 17.51
CA GLN A 73 -23.02 -16.93 18.73
C GLN A 73 -23.09 -18.44 18.94
N ALA A 74 -23.08 -19.24 17.86
CA ALA A 74 -23.06 -20.70 17.94
C ALA A 74 -21.70 -21.24 18.47
N VAL A 75 -20.61 -20.50 18.28
CA VAL A 75 -19.27 -20.87 18.77
C VAL A 75 -19.04 -20.42 20.22
N ALA A 76 -19.74 -19.37 20.67
CA ALA A 76 -19.56 -18.77 22.01
C ALA A 76 -20.20 -19.61 23.16
N GLN A 77 -20.91 -20.68 22.90
CA GLN A 77 -21.51 -21.56 23.92
C GLN A 77 -20.65 -22.73 24.38
N MET A 78 -19.36 -22.77 24.00
CA MET A 78 -18.44 -23.78 24.55
C MET A 78 -17.77 -23.26 25.82
N ASN A 79 -18.15 -23.87 26.93
CA ASN A 79 -17.91 -23.61 28.34
C ASN A 79 -16.52 -23.08 28.73
N SER A 80 -16.56 -22.05 29.57
CA SER A 80 -15.48 -21.58 30.42
C SER A 80 -15.28 -22.51 31.63
N ALA A 81 -14.15 -23.15 31.73
CA ALA A 81 -13.59 -23.61 33.00
C ALA A 81 -12.06 -23.65 32.86
N ASP A 82 -11.42 -22.77 33.46
CA ASP A 82 -10.22 -22.81 34.30
C ASP A 82 -9.40 -21.53 34.20
N SER A 83 -9.24 -20.92 35.36
CA SER A 83 -8.35 -19.79 35.59
C SER A 83 -6.90 -20.28 35.65
N ILE A 84 -6.08 -20.01 34.63
CA ILE A 84 -4.64 -20.25 34.67
C ILE A 84 -3.88 -19.02 34.19
N HIS A 85 -2.77 -18.78 34.88
CA HIS A 85 -1.84 -17.65 34.81
C HIS A 85 -1.42 -17.17 33.43
N ARG A 86 -1.34 -15.85 33.29
CA ARG A 86 -0.83 -15.09 32.17
C ARG A 86 0.61 -15.40 31.85
N MET A 87 0.88 -15.69 30.62
CA MET A 87 2.13 -15.29 29.97
C MET A 87 1.79 -14.27 28.88
N SER A 88 2.11 -13.00 29.12
CA SER A 88 2.26 -12.05 28.01
C SER A 88 3.37 -12.59 27.12
N GLU A 89 3.02 -12.90 25.88
CA GLU A 89 3.97 -13.36 24.86
C GLU A 89 5.00 -12.24 24.62
N VAL A 90 6.16 -12.37 25.24
CA VAL A 90 7.34 -11.62 24.86
C VAL A 90 7.83 -12.26 23.58
N VAL A 91 7.48 -11.65 22.44
CA VAL A 91 8.19 -11.96 21.19
C VAL A 91 9.65 -11.60 21.42
N VAL A 92 10.49 -12.61 21.58
CA VAL A 92 11.93 -12.43 21.79
C VAL A 92 12.54 -11.99 20.45
N THR A 93 12.47 -10.69 20.19
CA THR A 93 13.10 -10.06 19.01
C THR A 93 14.62 -9.89 19.17
N ASP A 94 15.18 -10.37 20.27
CA ASP A 94 16.60 -10.16 20.59
C ASP A 94 17.54 -11.22 19.98
N ARG A 95 17.01 -12.22 19.28
CA ARG A 95 17.83 -13.20 18.56
C ARG A 95 18.48 -12.56 17.34
N LEU A 96 19.77 -12.87 17.09
CA LEU A 96 20.55 -12.31 15.98
C LEU A 96 19.87 -12.40 14.60
N PRO A 97 19.22 -13.51 14.20
CA PRO A 97 18.58 -13.61 12.89
C PRO A 97 17.39 -12.67 12.70
N LEU A 98 16.73 -12.26 13.77
CA LEU A 98 15.58 -11.34 13.76
C LEU A 98 16.03 -9.88 13.95
N ARG A 99 17.29 -9.66 14.36
CA ARG A 99 17.80 -8.33 14.65
C ARG A 99 18.14 -7.58 13.38
N GLU A 100 17.59 -6.40 13.26
CA GLU A 100 17.87 -5.51 12.15
C GLU A 100 19.21 -4.80 12.36
N ILE A 101 20.05 -4.83 11.31
CA ILE A 101 21.37 -4.21 11.33
C ILE A 101 21.26 -2.70 11.12
N ILE A 102 20.40 -2.27 10.19
CA ILE A 102 20.08 -0.86 9.97
C ILE A 102 18.67 -0.59 10.52
N ARG A 103 18.55 0.45 11.34
CA ARG A 103 17.26 0.85 11.90
C ARG A 103 16.33 1.39 10.79
N PRO A 104 15.11 0.85 10.66
CA PRO A 104 14.11 1.34 9.71
C PRO A 104 13.45 2.62 10.22
N GLN A 105 12.66 3.21 9.33
CA GLN A 105 11.68 4.21 9.70
C GLN A 105 10.38 3.50 10.09
N THR A 106 9.83 3.81 11.26
CA THR A 106 8.62 3.14 11.78
C THR A 106 7.59 4.15 12.23
N LEU A 107 6.33 3.89 11.90
CA LEU A 107 5.13 4.54 12.43
C LEU A 107 4.24 3.48 13.08
N GLY A 108 3.94 3.62 14.36
CA GLY A 108 3.13 2.62 15.05
C GLY A 108 2.49 3.13 16.34
N GLY A 109 1.66 2.28 16.93
CA GLY A 109 1.04 2.51 18.23
C GLY A 109 0.21 3.80 18.29
N GLU A 110 0.42 4.59 19.34
CA GLU A 110 -0.31 5.85 19.57
C GLU A 110 0.00 6.93 18.51
N GLU A 111 1.20 6.95 17.95
CA GLU A 111 1.56 7.90 16.91
C GLU A 111 0.66 7.71 15.68
N LEU A 112 0.53 6.48 15.19
CA LEU A 112 -0.31 6.12 14.05
C LEU A 112 -1.80 6.40 14.33
N ARG A 113 -2.28 6.10 15.55
CA ARG A 113 -3.68 6.34 15.94
C ARG A 113 -4.07 7.80 16.03
N ARG A 114 -3.12 8.70 16.27
CA ARG A 114 -3.34 10.15 16.40
C ARG A 114 -3.20 10.91 15.09
N MET A 115 -2.66 10.25 14.06
CA MET A 115 -2.51 10.87 12.74
C MET A 115 -3.87 11.07 12.07
N ASN A 116 -3.98 12.17 11.32
CA ASN A 116 -5.12 12.41 10.44
C ASN A 116 -4.96 11.60 9.14
N SER A 117 -4.94 10.30 9.27
CA SER A 117 -4.80 9.36 8.17
C SER A 117 -5.91 8.34 8.21
N ASN A 118 -6.50 8.03 7.07
CA ASN A 118 -7.57 7.05 6.96
C ASN A 118 -7.13 5.77 6.25
N THR A 119 -6.11 5.89 5.40
CA THR A 119 -5.54 4.79 4.62
C THR A 119 -4.03 4.72 4.83
N ILE A 120 -3.43 3.58 4.49
CA ILE A 120 -1.97 3.42 4.51
C ILE A 120 -1.30 4.45 3.60
N ALA A 121 -1.90 4.75 2.44
CA ALA A 121 -1.40 5.78 1.53
C ALA A 121 -1.28 7.17 2.19
N ASP A 122 -2.20 7.53 3.09
CA ASP A 122 -2.13 8.80 3.80
C ASP A 122 -0.97 8.82 4.81
N ALA A 123 -0.71 7.70 5.50
CA ALA A 123 0.37 7.58 6.48
C ALA A 123 1.77 7.57 5.84
N ILE A 124 1.89 7.08 4.61
CA ILE A 124 3.17 7.00 3.88
C ILE A 124 3.79 8.37 3.63
N ARG A 125 3.01 9.44 3.52
CA ARG A 125 3.49 10.81 3.32
C ARG A 125 4.45 11.30 4.42
N TYR A 126 4.52 10.57 5.53
CA TYR A 126 5.34 10.90 6.69
C TYR A 126 6.59 10.02 6.82
N PHE A 127 7.04 9.42 5.71
CA PHE A 127 8.32 8.73 5.59
C PHE A 127 9.24 9.50 4.64
N SER A 128 10.52 9.70 5.01
CA SER A 128 11.51 10.26 4.09
C SER A 128 11.88 9.24 3.02
N GLY A 129 12.22 9.73 1.82
CA GLY A 129 12.56 8.88 0.68
C GLY A 129 11.35 8.25 -0.04
N LEU A 130 10.12 8.47 0.44
CA LEU A 130 8.90 8.04 -0.23
C LEU A 130 8.13 9.21 -0.84
N GLN A 131 7.62 9.00 -2.04
CA GLN A 131 6.77 9.94 -2.73
C GLN A 131 5.44 9.30 -3.09
N LEU A 132 4.33 9.87 -2.61
CA LEU A 132 2.98 9.44 -2.96
C LEU A 132 2.55 10.09 -4.27
N LYS A 133 2.14 9.28 -5.24
CA LYS A 133 1.44 9.70 -6.46
C LYS A 133 -0.05 9.48 -6.24
N ASP A 134 -0.82 10.58 -6.21
CA ASP A 134 -2.27 10.60 -5.97
C ASP A 134 -2.97 11.16 -7.22
N TYR A 135 -3.87 10.36 -7.80
CA TYR A 135 -4.59 10.70 -9.03
C TYR A 135 -5.95 11.37 -8.76
N GLY A 136 -6.11 11.91 -7.58
CA GLY A 136 -7.17 12.85 -7.22
C GLY A 136 -8.30 12.28 -6.35
N GLY A 137 -8.52 12.91 -5.21
CA GLY A 137 -9.69 12.72 -4.36
C GLY A 137 -9.75 11.41 -3.57
N VAL A 138 -10.94 11.13 -3.02
CA VAL A 138 -11.17 9.98 -2.14
C VAL A 138 -11.07 8.66 -2.88
N GLY A 139 -11.55 8.59 -4.14
CA GLY A 139 -11.55 7.39 -4.99
C GLY A 139 -10.32 7.26 -5.88
N GLY A 140 -9.37 8.21 -5.86
CA GLY A 140 -8.16 8.20 -6.69
C GLY A 140 -7.24 7.03 -6.36
N ILE A 141 -6.54 6.51 -7.38
CA ILE A 141 -5.48 5.53 -7.21
C ILE A 141 -4.31 6.20 -6.49
N LYS A 142 -3.70 5.47 -5.54
CA LYS A 142 -2.58 5.98 -4.73
C LYS A 142 -1.41 5.00 -4.78
N THR A 143 -0.35 5.39 -5.46
CA THR A 143 0.88 4.59 -5.58
C THR A 143 2.07 5.31 -4.95
N VAL A 144 3.10 4.56 -4.59
CA VAL A 144 4.26 5.08 -3.86
C VAL A 144 5.53 4.79 -4.64
N ASP A 145 6.37 5.79 -4.76
CA ASP A 145 7.71 5.72 -5.33
C ASP A 145 8.75 5.80 -4.22
N ILE A 146 9.82 5.00 -4.33
CA ILE A 146 10.95 5.03 -3.40
C ILE A 146 12.19 5.62 -4.06
N ARG A 147 12.73 6.71 -3.48
CA ARG A 147 13.97 7.35 -3.92
C ARG A 147 14.06 7.50 -5.45
N SER A 148 12.95 7.89 -6.09
CA SER A 148 12.82 8.11 -7.54
C SER A 148 13.11 6.90 -8.45
N MET A 149 13.26 5.70 -7.88
CA MET A 149 13.46 4.48 -8.68
C MET A 149 12.18 3.98 -9.34
N GLY A 150 11.01 4.34 -8.80
CA GLY A 150 9.70 3.95 -9.30
C GLY A 150 8.93 3.05 -8.33
N SER A 151 7.61 3.07 -8.45
CA SER A 151 6.71 2.32 -7.55
C SER A 151 6.87 0.79 -7.65
N ASN A 152 7.37 0.29 -8.75
CA ASN A 152 7.56 -1.14 -8.99
C ASN A 152 8.87 -1.70 -8.38
N HIS A 153 9.69 -0.85 -7.77
CA HIS A 153 10.90 -1.23 -7.05
C HIS A 153 10.69 -1.38 -5.54
N LEU A 154 9.50 -0.99 -5.03
CA LEU A 154 9.14 -1.11 -3.62
C LEU A 154 8.37 -2.40 -3.37
N GLY A 155 8.93 -3.31 -2.57
CA GLY A 155 8.21 -4.48 -2.04
C GLY A 155 7.25 -4.06 -0.92
N ILE A 156 5.97 -4.44 -1.02
CA ILE A 156 4.96 -4.15 0.00
C ILE A 156 4.55 -5.45 0.66
N PHE A 157 4.83 -5.58 1.95
CA PHE A 157 4.60 -6.79 2.73
C PHE A 157 3.45 -6.59 3.72
N TYR A 158 2.42 -7.41 3.62
CA TYR A 158 1.28 -7.42 4.53
C TYR A 158 1.38 -8.64 5.45
N ASP A 159 1.66 -8.42 6.74
CA ASP A 159 2.02 -9.45 7.73
C ASP A 159 3.17 -10.39 7.28
N GLY A 160 4.15 -9.81 6.57
CA GLY A 160 5.35 -10.51 6.12
C GLY A 160 5.21 -11.24 4.79
N ILE A 161 4.07 -11.16 4.11
CA ILE A 161 3.84 -11.74 2.79
C ILE A 161 3.68 -10.62 1.76
N GLU A 162 4.46 -10.68 0.69
CA GLU A 162 4.45 -9.66 -0.35
C GLU A 162 3.11 -9.59 -1.08
N LEU A 163 2.59 -8.37 -1.24
CA LEU A 163 1.44 -8.09 -2.08
C LEU A 163 1.91 -7.97 -3.53
N GLY A 164 1.49 -8.90 -4.38
CA GLY A 164 1.85 -8.94 -5.78
C GLY A 164 0.77 -8.36 -6.68
N ASN A 165 1.19 -7.69 -7.76
CA ASN A 165 0.35 -7.34 -8.89
C ASN A 165 1.14 -7.53 -10.19
N ALA A 166 1.05 -8.74 -10.77
CA ALA A 166 1.79 -9.05 -11.99
C ALA A 166 1.23 -8.33 -13.23
N GLN A 167 -0.01 -7.82 -13.18
CA GLN A 167 -0.63 -7.12 -14.29
C GLN A 167 0.03 -5.75 -14.54
N ASN A 168 0.13 -4.90 -13.50
CA ASN A 168 0.65 -3.53 -13.63
C ASN A 168 1.76 -3.19 -12.63
N GLY A 169 2.14 -4.12 -11.75
CA GLY A 169 3.24 -3.98 -10.79
C GLY A 169 2.98 -3.03 -9.62
N GLN A 170 1.89 -2.30 -9.62
CA GLN A 170 1.59 -1.28 -8.63
C GLN A 170 0.49 -1.74 -7.67
N ILE A 171 0.66 -1.44 -6.39
CA ILE A 171 -0.34 -1.68 -5.35
C ILE A 171 -1.01 -0.34 -5.01
N ASP A 172 -2.34 -0.29 -5.15
CA ASP A 172 -3.14 0.85 -4.67
C ASP A 172 -3.27 0.79 -3.15
N LEU A 173 -2.47 1.59 -2.46
CA LEU A 173 -2.46 1.65 -0.99
C LEU A 173 -3.69 2.36 -0.39
N GLY A 174 -4.52 2.99 -1.21
CA GLY A 174 -5.83 3.51 -0.81
C GLY A 174 -6.83 2.40 -0.42
N GLN A 175 -6.59 1.16 -0.87
CA GLN A 175 -7.43 0.00 -0.53
C GLN A 175 -7.25 -0.51 0.90
N PHE A 176 -6.17 -0.14 1.60
CA PHE A 176 -5.85 -0.66 2.93
C PHE A 176 -6.16 0.38 4.01
N SER A 177 -6.99 0.00 4.99
CA SER A 177 -7.34 0.81 6.15
C SER A 177 -6.24 0.82 7.20
N LEU A 178 -6.18 1.91 7.98
CA LEU A 178 -5.35 1.97 9.18
C LEU A 178 -6.05 1.43 10.43
N ASP A 179 -7.35 1.11 10.38
CA ASP A 179 -8.14 0.78 11.58
C ASP A 179 -7.72 -0.54 12.25
N ASN A 180 -7.08 -1.44 11.51
CA ASN A 180 -6.55 -2.72 11.98
C ASN A 180 -5.01 -2.81 11.85
N ILE A 181 -4.29 -1.68 11.82
CA ILE A 181 -2.83 -1.66 11.67
C ILE A 181 -2.18 -1.22 12.98
N ASP A 182 -1.21 -2.00 13.44
CA ASP A 182 -0.38 -1.65 14.59
C ASP A 182 0.86 -0.86 14.22
N GLU A 183 1.46 -1.21 13.07
CA GLU A 183 2.75 -0.66 12.69
C GLU A 183 2.96 -0.70 11.18
N ILE A 184 3.59 0.35 10.70
CA ILE A 184 4.07 0.48 9.33
C ILE A 184 5.55 0.78 9.39
N THR A 185 6.37 0.02 8.64
CA THR A 185 7.82 0.12 8.69
C THR A 185 8.41 0.18 7.29
N LEU A 186 9.28 1.17 7.05
CA LEU A 186 10.03 1.33 5.80
C LEU A 186 11.50 0.96 6.02
N TYR A 187 11.98 0.06 5.19
CA TYR A 187 13.39 -0.32 5.06
C TYR A 187 13.95 0.24 3.76
N ASN A 188 14.98 1.07 3.84
CA ASN A 188 15.75 1.49 2.67
C ASN A 188 16.66 0.32 2.24
N GLY A 189 16.61 -0.03 0.95
CA GLY A 189 17.29 -1.21 0.41
C GLY A 189 16.46 -2.50 0.61
N GLN A 190 16.49 -3.10 1.77
CA GLN A 190 15.70 -4.28 2.18
C GLN A 190 15.66 -4.35 3.70
N LYS A 191 14.83 -5.22 4.25
CA LYS A 191 14.91 -5.57 5.66
C LYS A 191 16.29 -6.17 5.96
N SER A 192 17.00 -5.62 6.93
CA SER A 192 18.36 -6.02 7.23
C SER A 192 18.49 -7.19 8.21
N ALA A 193 17.39 -7.88 8.55
CA ALA A 193 17.39 -9.18 9.20
C ALA A 193 17.52 -10.30 8.18
N ILE A 194 18.08 -11.46 8.54
CA ILE A 194 18.26 -12.58 7.59
C ILE A 194 17.12 -13.58 7.58
N PHE A 195 16.23 -13.56 8.58
CA PHE A 195 15.09 -14.46 8.68
C PHE A 195 13.87 -13.85 7.98
N GLN A 196 13.83 -13.99 6.67
CA GLN A 196 12.82 -13.39 5.80
C GLN A 196 12.67 -14.16 4.47
N PRO A 197 11.56 -13.95 3.71
CA PRO A 197 11.36 -14.56 2.41
C PRO A 197 12.41 -14.14 1.39
N ALA A 198 12.65 -14.97 0.38
CA ALA A 198 13.65 -14.70 -0.65
C ALA A 198 13.33 -13.44 -1.46
N SER A 199 12.05 -13.15 -1.71
CA SER A 199 11.60 -11.97 -2.48
C SER A 199 12.06 -10.64 -1.88
N ASP A 200 12.18 -10.52 -0.54
CA ASP A 200 12.60 -9.28 0.10
C ASP A 200 14.05 -8.91 -0.23
N PHE A 201 14.91 -9.88 -0.44
CA PHE A 201 16.31 -9.63 -0.81
C PHE A 201 16.46 -8.99 -2.21
N GLY A 202 15.42 -9.03 -3.08
CA GLY A 202 15.42 -8.49 -4.44
C GLY A 202 14.97 -7.04 -4.58
N ASN A 203 14.22 -6.51 -3.61
CA ASN A 203 13.58 -5.21 -3.70
C ASN A 203 14.55 -4.04 -3.46
N ALA A 204 14.28 -2.88 -4.07
CA ALA A 204 15.07 -1.66 -3.82
C ALA A 204 14.71 -0.97 -2.49
N GLY A 205 13.54 -1.28 -1.96
CA GLY A 205 13.10 -0.94 -0.61
C GLY A 205 11.95 -1.84 -0.22
N SER A 206 11.71 -1.98 1.09
CA SER A 206 10.68 -2.87 1.63
C SER A 206 9.79 -2.12 2.61
N PHE A 207 8.48 -2.20 2.37
CA PHE A 207 7.46 -1.55 3.17
C PHE A 207 6.59 -2.60 3.85
N TYR A 208 6.73 -2.69 5.17
CA TYR A 208 6.03 -3.69 5.97
C TYR A 208 4.81 -3.09 6.67
N ILE A 209 3.69 -3.75 6.54
CA ILE A 209 2.43 -3.44 7.18
C ILE A 209 2.12 -4.58 8.14
N ARG A 210 2.03 -4.27 9.43
CA ARG A 210 1.70 -5.25 10.46
C ARG A 210 0.32 -4.96 11.03
N THR A 211 -0.58 -5.97 10.96
CA THR A 211 -1.91 -5.86 11.51
C THR A 211 -1.92 -6.06 13.02
N HIS A 212 -2.99 -5.58 13.66
CA HIS A 212 -3.17 -5.68 15.10
C HIS A 212 -3.33 -7.13 15.53
N ARG A 213 -2.60 -7.50 16.59
CA ARG A 213 -2.82 -8.77 17.31
C ARG A 213 -3.72 -8.52 18.49
N PRO A 214 -4.84 -9.26 18.64
CA PRO A 214 -5.75 -9.10 19.77
C PRO A 214 -5.04 -9.25 21.10
N GLN A 215 -5.26 -8.30 22.00
CA GLN A 215 -4.78 -8.34 23.37
C GLN A 215 -5.98 -8.19 24.30
N PHE A 216 -6.14 -9.12 25.23
CA PHE A 216 -7.28 -9.16 26.13
C PHE A 216 -6.85 -8.83 27.55
N ILE A 217 -7.68 -8.05 28.23
CA ILE A 217 -7.52 -7.75 29.65
C ILE A 217 -8.14 -8.89 30.46
N ASP A 218 -7.70 -9.08 31.70
CA ASP A 218 -8.23 -10.14 32.56
C ASP A 218 -9.74 -10.07 32.72
N GLY A 219 -10.36 -11.23 32.59
CA GLY A 219 -11.81 -11.37 32.70
C GLY A 219 -12.59 -10.90 31.46
N LYS A 220 -11.91 -10.58 30.36
CA LYS A 220 -12.53 -10.14 29.12
C LYS A 220 -12.01 -10.96 27.93
N ASP A 221 -12.91 -11.62 27.22
CA ASP A 221 -12.59 -12.51 26.10
C ASP A 221 -12.90 -11.89 24.73
N TYR A 222 -13.39 -10.65 24.70
CA TYR A 222 -13.65 -9.93 23.46
C TYR A 222 -13.31 -8.45 23.58
N ASN A 223 -12.97 -7.82 22.47
CA ASN A 223 -12.91 -6.37 22.29
C ASN A 223 -13.76 -5.99 21.09
N LEU A 224 -14.39 -4.84 21.14
CA LEU A 224 -15.15 -4.26 20.05
C LEU A 224 -14.72 -2.80 19.86
N LYS A 225 -14.33 -2.45 18.64
CA LYS A 225 -14.08 -1.07 18.23
C LYS A 225 -15.02 -0.75 17.08
N PHE A 226 -15.80 0.29 17.23
CA PHE A 226 -16.71 0.80 16.22
C PHE A 226 -16.37 2.25 15.92
N LYS A 227 -16.32 2.64 14.63
CA LYS A 227 -15.95 3.98 14.21
C LYS A 227 -16.81 4.42 13.05
N VAL A 228 -17.29 5.66 13.12
CA VAL A 228 -18.02 6.35 12.05
C VAL A 228 -17.35 7.67 11.80
N LYS A 229 -17.10 8.00 10.52
CA LYS A 229 -16.68 9.31 10.07
C LYS A 229 -17.60 9.83 8.97
N TYR A 230 -17.96 11.10 9.06
CA TYR A 230 -18.70 11.82 8.02
C TYR A 230 -17.99 13.13 7.68
N GLY A 231 -17.92 13.50 6.39
CA GLY A 231 -17.21 14.71 6.01
C GLY A 231 -17.52 15.20 4.59
N SER A 232 -16.64 16.06 4.11
CA SER A 232 -16.71 16.69 2.78
C SER A 232 -16.91 15.66 1.68
N SER A 233 -17.51 16.08 0.54
CA SER A 233 -17.88 15.20 -0.59
C SER A 233 -18.86 14.09 -0.19
N ASN A 234 -19.74 14.36 0.80
CA ASN A 234 -20.68 13.38 1.35
C ASN A 234 -20.01 12.05 1.71
N THR A 235 -18.77 12.13 2.17
CA THR A 235 -17.98 10.95 2.51
C THR A 235 -18.47 10.39 3.84
N ILE A 236 -18.94 9.15 3.82
CA ILE A 236 -19.24 8.37 5.01
C ILE A 236 -18.32 7.15 5.05
N ARG A 237 -17.69 6.92 6.20
CA ARG A 237 -16.88 5.75 6.48
C ARG A 237 -17.33 5.14 7.79
N VAL A 238 -17.62 3.86 7.75
CA VAL A 238 -18.01 3.06 8.92
C VAL A 238 -17.05 1.89 9.02
N SER A 239 -16.47 1.67 10.19
CA SER A 239 -15.63 0.49 10.44
C SER A 239 -15.96 -0.16 11.78
N SER A 240 -15.75 -1.47 11.83
CA SER A 240 -15.93 -2.29 13.03
C SER A 240 -14.78 -3.29 13.11
N LEU A 241 -14.11 -3.36 14.24
CA LEU A 241 -13.13 -4.39 14.57
C LEU A 241 -13.65 -5.17 15.78
N TRP A 242 -13.93 -6.44 15.57
CA TRP A 242 -14.28 -7.39 16.62
C TRP A 242 -13.09 -8.32 16.84
N GLU A 243 -12.67 -8.48 18.08
CA GLU A 243 -11.64 -9.41 18.49
C GLU A 243 -12.22 -10.38 19.51
N GLN A 244 -11.87 -11.66 19.37
CA GLN A 244 -12.37 -12.73 20.22
C GLN A 244 -11.24 -13.66 20.63
N ARG A 245 -11.13 -13.97 21.92
CA ARG A 245 -10.34 -15.08 22.41
C ARG A 245 -11.12 -16.36 22.18
N LEU A 246 -10.63 -17.25 21.36
CA LEU A 246 -11.27 -18.55 21.06
C LEU A 246 -10.83 -19.63 22.03
N THR A 247 -9.54 -19.67 22.32
CA THR A 247 -8.92 -20.53 23.32
C THR A 247 -7.81 -19.78 24.02
N TYR A 248 -7.15 -20.40 24.97
CA TYR A 248 -5.96 -19.84 25.63
C TYR A 248 -4.88 -19.41 24.63
N ASN A 249 -4.67 -20.22 23.58
CA ASN A 249 -3.60 -20.03 22.60
C ASN A 249 -4.07 -19.48 21.24
N VAL A 250 -5.38 -19.29 21.04
CA VAL A 250 -5.94 -18.88 19.75
C VAL A 250 -6.88 -17.70 19.92
N SER A 251 -6.66 -16.67 19.14
CA SER A 251 -7.54 -15.52 19.02
C SER A 251 -7.93 -15.26 17.57
N SER A 252 -9.05 -14.59 17.37
CA SER A 252 -9.51 -14.15 16.06
C SER A 252 -9.82 -12.67 16.08
N SER A 253 -9.75 -12.02 14.91
CA SER A 253 -10.25 -10.67 14.70
C SER A 253 -10.99 -10.57 13.37
N LEU A 254 -12.11 -9.84 13.37
CA LEU A 254 -12.90 -9.51 12.20
C LEU A 254 -12.95 -7.99 12.06
N ASN A 255 -12.37 -7.47 10.99
CA ASN A 255 -12.48 -6.07 10.61
C ASN A 255 -13.40 -5.95 9.40
N ALA A 256 -14.39 -5.06 9.48
CA ALA A 256 -15.27 -4.74 8.37
C ALA A 256 -15.32 -3.21 8.21
N GLU A 257 -15.19 -2.74 6.97
CA GLU A 257 -15.24 -1.31 6.65
C GLU A 257 -16.11 -1.07 5.44
N PHE A 258 -16.87 0.01 5.50
CA PHE A 258 -17.68 0.56 4.44
C PHE A 258 -17.28 2.01 4.17
N LEU A 259 -17.08 2.35 2.90
CA LEU A 259 -16.77 3.70 2.43
C LEU A 259 -17.72 4.07 1.30
N ASN A 260 -18.35 5.23 1.43
CA ASN A 260 -19.10 5.84 0.34
C ASN A 260 -18.82 7.34 0.25
N SER A 261 -18.60 7.85 -0.97
CA SER A 261 -18.38 9.28 -1.23
C SER A 261 -18.88 9.64 -2.61
N ASP A 262 -19.42 10.84 -2.77
CA ASP A 262 -19.76 11.39 -4.09
C ASP A 262 -18.55 11.98 -4.82
N GLY A 263 -17.42 12.11 -4.13
CA GLY A 263 -16.12 12.54 -4.67
C GLY A 263 -16.11 13.94 -5.29
N LYS A 264 -17.16 14.76 -5.05
CA LYS A 264 -17.27 16.09 -5.67
C LYS A 264 -16.51 17.13 -4.84
N TYR A 265 -15.69 17.94 -5.51
CA TYR A 265 -15.01 19.06 -4.89
C TYR A 265 -14.74 20.18 -5.90
N LYS A 266 -14.60 21.41 -5.41
CA LYS A 266 -14.23 22.57 -6.22
C LYS A 266 -12.71 22.60 -6.42
N PHE A 267 -12.29 22.89 -7.65
CA PHE A 267 -10.89 23.09 -7.99
C PHE A 267 -10.73 24.32 -8.87
N ARG A 268 -9.56 24.96 -8.85
CA ARG A 268 -9.18 26.03 -9.76
C ARG A 268 -8.40 25.40 -10.91
N TYR A 269 -8.77 25.74 -12.12
CA TYR A 269 -8.08 25.32 -13.32
C TYR A 269 -7.46 26.56 -13.97
N LYS A 270 -6.13 26.61 -13.94
CA LYS A 270 -5.33 27.69 -14.51
C LYS A 270 -4.46 27.12 -15.62
N ARG A 271 -4.43 27.78 -16.77
CA ARG A 271 -3.50 27.46 -17.84
C ARG A 271 -2.74 28.70 -18.25
N VAL A 272 -1.47 28.51 -18.54
CA VAL A 272 -0.58 29.53 -19.11
C VAL A 272 -0.21 29.10 -20.53
N THR A 273 0.06 30.09 -21.38
CA THR A 273 0.63 29.88 -22.70
C THR A 273 2.09 29.43 -22.58
N PRO A 274 2.72 28.91 -23.65
CA PRO A 274 4.16 28.62 -23.65
C PRO A 274 5.04 29.83 -23.29
N SER A 275 4.54 31.07 -23.52
CA SER A 275 5.20 32.33 -23.12
C SER A 275 4.99 32.71 -21.66
N GLY A 276 4.22 31.94 -20.87
CA GLY A 276 3.95 32.19 -19.46
C GLY A 276 2.75 33.12 -19.18
N GLU A 277 2.04 33.59 -20.22
CA GLU A 277 0.84 34.42 -20.06
C GLU A 277 -0.37 33.60 -19.64
N LEU A 278 -1.29 34.21 -18.89
CA LEU A 278 -2.52 33.57 -18.46
C LEU A 278 -3.45 33.33 -19.67
N ALA A 279 -3.60 32.06 -20.07
CA ALA A 279 -4.51 31.67 -21.13
C ALA A 279 -5.93 31.41 -20.60
N TYR A 280 -6.05 30.86 -19.41
CA TYR A 280 -7.33 30.47 -18.84
C TYR A 280 -7.26 30.32 -17.31
N ASP A 281 -8.27 30.85 -16.61
CA ASP A 281 -8.41 30.72 -15.16
C ASP A 281 -9.88 30.58 -14.78
N THR A 282 -10.28 29.46 -14.23
CA THR A 282 -11.65 29.20 -13.83
C THR A 282 -11.74 28.31 -12.60
N THR A 283 -12.88 28.34 -11.94
CA THR A 283 -13.23 27.39 -10.88
C THR A 283 -14.34 26.49 -11.34
N ALA A 284 -14.09 25.19 -11.27
CA ALA A 284 -15.06 24.17 -11.68
C ALA A 284 -15.26 23.14 -10.56
N THR A 285 -16.26 22.28 -10.72
CA THR A 285 -16.50 21.17 -9.81
C THR A 285 -16.00 19.88 -10.45
N ARG A 286 -15.03 19.22 -9.80
CA ARG A 286 -14.58 17.87 -10.14
C ARG A 286 -15.73 16.91 -9.94
N ARG A 287 -15.99 16.07 -10.92
CA ARG A 287 -17.05 15.04 -10.94
C ARG A 287 -16.44 13.71 -11.32
N ASN A 288 -17.21 12.62 -11.19
CA ASN A 288 -16.78 11.25 -11.48
C ASN A 288 -15.57 10.83 -10.64
N GLY A 289 -15.52 11.28 -9.37
CA GLY A 289 -14.55 10.84 -8.37
C GLY A 289 -15.23 10.10 -7.22
N ASP A 290 -16.49 9.66 -7.45
CA ASP A 290 -17.27 8.90 -6.49
C ASP A 290 -16.66 7.52 -6.24
N ILE A 291 -16.84 7.03 -5.03
CA ILE A 291 -16.42 5.69 -4.64
C ILE A 291 -17.43 5.06 -3.69
N HIS A 292 -17.72 3.79 -3.95
CA HIS A 292 -18.36 2.87 -3.04
C HIS A 292 -17.41 1.70 -2.81
N ALA A 293 -17.04 1.43 -1.56
CA ALA A 293 -16.10 0.37 -1.27
C ALA A 293 -16.46 -0.36 0.03
N GLU A 294 -16.21 -1.66 0.01
CA GLU A 294 -16.41 -2.58 1.13
C GLU A 294 -15.12 -3.36 1.36
N ARG A 295 -14.74 -3.53 2.61
CA ARG A 295 -13.58 -4.32 3.00
C ARG A 295 -13.95 -5.22 4.16
N VAL A 296 -13.51 -6.47 4.07
CA VAL A 296 -13.61 -7.43 5.17
C VAL A 296 -12.27 -8.13 5.34
N GLU A 297 -11.81 -8.23 6.56
CA GLU A 297 -10.58 -8.91 6.92
C GLU A 297 -10.81 -9.78 8.14
N LEU A 298 -10.56 -11.07 8.00
CA LEU A 298 -10.67 -12.08 9.06
C LEU A 298 -9.27 -12.60 9.37
N ASN A 299 -8.88 -12.55 10.63
CA ASN A 299 -7.58 -13.06 11.08
C ASN A 299 -7.76 -14.09 12.20
N PHE A 300 -6.88 -15.07 12.19
CA PHE A 300 -6.66 -16.01 13.28
C PHE A 300 -5.19 -15.96 13.68
N HIS A 301 -4.94 -15.88 14.97
CA HIS A 301 -3.60 -15.88 15.56
C HIS A 301 -3.53 -17.03 16.57
N GLY A 302 -2.50 -17.85 16.43
CA GLY A 302 -2.27 -18.94 17.37
C GLY A 302 -0.84 -18.98 17.84
N THR A 303 -0.63 -19.32 19.12
CA THR A 303 0.68 -19.61 19.71
C THR A 303 0.84 -21.09 19.87
N ILE A 304 2.05 -21.58 19.63
CA ILE A 304 2.47 -22.97 19.84
C ILE A 304 3.75 -22.97 20.66
N ASP A 305 4.15 -24.15 21.12
CA ASP A 305 5.46 -24.25 21.79
C ASP A 305 6.59 -23.79 20.85
N ARG A 306 7.35 -22.77 21.31
CA ARG A 306 8.47 -22.15 20.60
C ARG A 306 8.09 -21.62 19.21
N GLY A 307 6.86 -21.10 19.02
CA GLY A 307 6.45 -20.58 17.73
C GLY A 307 5.05 -19.97 17.72
N TYR A 308 4.65 -19.53 16.55
CA TYR A 308 3.32 -18.99 16.31
C TYR A 308 2.88 -19.23 14.87
N TRP A 309 1.59 -19.09 14.63
CA TRP A 309 1.00 -19.08 13.32
C TRP A 309 -0.07 -18.00 13.21
N ASN A 310 -0.29 -17.54 12.01
CA ASN A 310 -1.47 -16.74 11.69
C ASN A 310 -2.06 -17.17 10.35
N ALA A 311 -3.37 -17.01 10.22
CA ALA A 311 -4.10 -17.18 8.98
C ALA A 311 -4.99 -15.97 8.76
N LYS A 312 -5.09 -15.48 7.52
CA LYS A 312 -5.82 -14.28 7.15
C LYS A 312 -6.64 -14.52 5.89
N GLY A 313 -7.89 -14.05 5.91
CA GLY A 313 -8.71 -13.84 4.73
C GLY A 313 -8.96 -12.34 4.54
N TYR A 314 -8.81 -11.85 3.32
CA TYR A 314 -9.02 -10.46 2.94
C TYR A 314 -9.93 -10.38 1.74
N MET A 315 -10.88 -9.43 1.77
CA MET A 315 -11.76 -9.11 0.65
C MET A 315 -11.91 -7.60 0.56
N TYR A 316 -11.75 -7.07 -0.63
CA TYR A 316 -12.03 -5.69 -0.99
C TYR A 316 -12.88 -5.66 -2.25
N ASN A 317 -14.00 -4.95 -2.21
CA ASN A 317 -14.88 -4.74 -3.34
C ASN A 317 -15.10 -3.24 -3.50
N SER A 318 -14.92 -2.70 -4.70
CA SER A 318 -15.17 -1.28 -4.94
C SER A 318 -15.74 -1.01 -6.32
N GLU A 319 -16.55 0.04 -6.37
CA GLU A 319 -17.02 0.68 -7.58
C GLU A 319 -16.69 2.16 -7.51
N ARG A 320 -15.91 2.67 -8.48
CA ARG A 320 -15.45 4.05 -8.47
C ARG A 320 -15.46 4.69 -9.84
N GLY A 321 -15.69 5.99 -9.85
CA GLY A 321 -15.41 6.84 -11.00
C GLY A 321 -13.93 7.17 -11.09
N ILE A 322 -13.42 7.25 -12.31
CA ILE A 322 -12.08 7.75 -12.60
C ILE A 322 -12.25 9.10 -13.28
N PRO A 323 -11.97 10.20 -12.59
CA PRO A 323 -12.22 11.53 -13.18
C PRO A 323 -11.27 11.86 -14.33
N GLY A 324 -10.17 11.13 -14.52
CA GLY A 324 -9.19 11.31 -15.59
C GLY A 324 -8.43 12.65 -15.54
N ALA A 325 -7.46 12.87 -16.41
CA ALA A 325 -6.77 14.14 -16.54
C ALA A 325 -7.67 15.21 -17.19
N ILE A 326 -7.51 16.47 -16.78
CA ILE A 326 -8.16 17.61 -17.43
C ILE A 326 -7.33 18.03 -18.64
N VAL A 327 -7.78 17.67 -19.83
CA VAL A 327 -7.11 17.99 -21.09
C VAL A 327 -8.13 18.73 -21.99
N ASN A 328 -7.71 19.78 -22.67
CA ASN A 328 -8.53 20.57 -23.58
C ASN A 328 -9.87 21.06 -22.97
N ASN A 329 -9.83 21.47 -21.70
CA ASN A 329 -11.00 21.94 -20.95
C ASN A 329 -12.10 20.88 -20.76
N VAL A 330 -11.77 19.58 -20.91
CA VAL A 330 -12.69 18.47 -20.64
C VAL A 330 -12.45 17.99 -19.21
N TRP A 331 -13.38 18.28 -18.29
CA TRP A 331 -13.37 17.87 -16.89
C TRP A 331 -14.53 16.96 -16.48
N ARG A 332 -15.23 16.42 -17.46
CA ARG A 332 -16.27 15.41 -17.26
C ARG A 332 -15.90 14.21 -18.10
N ARG A 333 -15.37 13.19 -17.47
CA ARG A 333 -15.09 11.90 -18.10
C ARG A 333 -15.95 10.82 -17.45
N GLY A 334 -16.38 9.85 -18.24
CA GLY A 334 -17.26 8.77 -17.81
C GLY A 334 -16.54 7.46 -17.50
N GLU A 335 -15.23 7.51 -17.25
CA GLU A 335 -14.44 6.31 -16.94
C GLU A 335 -14.81 5.76 -15.56
N ARG A 336 -14.98 4.44 -15.49
CA ARG A 336 -15.34 3.75 -14.25
C ARG A 336 -14.47 2.52 -14.07
N GLN A 337 -14.21 2.15 -12.81
CA GLN A 337 -13.50 0.95 -12.47
C GLN A 337 -14.19 0.24 -11.31
N ASN A 338 -14.37 -1.07 -11.47
CA ASN A 338 -14.87 -1.95 -10.42
C ASN A 338 -13.78 -2.97 -10.11
N ASP A 339 -13.38 -3.03 -8.84
CA ASP A 339 -12.36 -3.95 -8.36
C ASP A 339 -12.95 -4.95 -7.37
N PHE A 340 -12.60 -6.21 -7.50
CA PHE A 340 -12.82 -7.23 -6.50
C PHE A 340 -11.51 -7.96 -6.23
N ASN A 341 -10.92 -7.68 -5.07
CA ASN A 341 -9.63 -8.20 -4.65
C ASN A 341 -9.80 -9.08 -3.43
N THR A 342 -9.37 -10.33 -3.51
CA THR A 342 -9.43 -11.26 -2.39
C THR A 342 -8.16 -12.09 -2.31
N PHE A 343 -7.73 -12.38 -1.08
CA PHE A 343 -6.66 -13.33 -0.83
C PHE A 343 -6.85 -14.04 0.51
N VAL A 344 -6.30 -15.23 0.57
CA VAL A 344 -6.11 -15.99 1.79
C VAL A 344 -4.61 -16.21 1.94
N GLN A 345 -4.08 -15.95 3.13
CA GLN A 345 -2.66 -16.13 3.43
C GLN A 345 -2.45 -16.72 4.81
N GLY A 346 -1.30 -17.38 4.98
CA GLY A 346 -0.90 -17.95 6.26
C GLY A 346 0.60 -17.84 6.49
N ARG A 347 0.97 -17.70 7.75
CA ARG A 347 2.35 -17.73 8.24
C ARG A 347 2.46 -18.74 9.37
N PHE A 348 3.49 -19.53 9.32
CA PHE A 348 3.90 -20.44 10.39
C PHE A 348 5.38 -20.20 10.68
N GLU A 349 5.72 -20.04 11.96
CA GLU A 349 7.09 -19.83 12.41
C GLU A 349 7.34 -20.64 13.66
N LYS A 350 8.45 -21.39 13.68
CA LYS A 350 8.81 -22.27 14.79
C LYS A 350 10.32 -22.36 14.96
N ASP A 351 10.74 -22.28 16.21
CA ASP A 351 12.07 -22.69 16.63
C ASP A 351 12.08 -24.20 16.87
N ILE A 352 12.71 -24.95 15.97
CA ILE A 352 12.80 -26.40 16.05
C ILE A 352 13.72 -26.80 17.23
N ASN A 353 14.82 -26.05 17.40
CA ASN A 353 15.73 -26.14 18.54
C ASN A 353 16.37 -24.76 18.80
N ASP A 354 17.32 -24.69 19.72
CA ASP A 354 17.95 -23.43 20.12
C ASP A 354 18.78 -22.77 19.02
N ARG A 355 19.11 -23.49 17.94
CA ARG A 355 19.95 -23.01 16.84
C ARG A 355 19.23 -22.97 15.51
N PHE A 356 18.12 -23.67 15.34
CA PHE A 356 17.43 -23.80 14.06
C PHE A 356 16.00 -23.31 14.15
N SER A 357 15.68 -22.33 13.31
CA SER A 357 14.33 -21.75 13.16
C SER A 357 13.86 -21.87 11.72
N THR A 358 12.58 -22.12 11.54
CA THR A 358 11.94 -22.22 10.23
C THR A 358 10.70 -21.33 10.16
N GLN A 359 10.48 -20.73 9.00
CA GLN A 359 9.31 -19.96 8.66
C GLN A 359 8.71 -20.47 7.35
N TRP A 360 7.39 -20.58 7.32
CA TRP A 360 6.62 -20.95 6.13
C TRP A 360 5.55 -19.91 5.87
N LEU A 361 5.45 -19.45 4.63
CA LEU A 361 4.44 -18.51 4.18
C LEU A 361 3.70 -19.10 2.99
N ALA A 362 2.39 -18.92 2.94
CA ALA A 362 1.56 -19.33 1.82
C ALA A 362 0.50 -18.26 1.53
N LYS A 363 0.20 -18.03 0.24
CA LYS A 363 -0.88 -17.12 -0.18
C LYS A 363 -1.52 -17.63 -1.47
N TYR A 364 -2.84 -17.49 -1.53
CA TYR A 364 -3.57 -17.55 -2.79
C TYR A 364 -4.40 -16.28 -2.94
N ALA A 365 -4.29 -15.62 -4.09
CA ALA A 365 -4.99 -14.38 -4.37
C ALA A 365 -5.73 -14.44 -5.70
N TYR A 366 -6.90 -13.79 -5.73
CA TYR A 366 -7.71 -13.59 -6.90
C TYR A 366 -8.12 -12.12 -6.99
N TYR A 367 -7.79 -11.49 -8.12
CA TYR A 367 -8.11 -10.10 -8.39
C TYR A 367 -8.92 -10.00 -9.67
N ARG A 368 -9.98 -9.20 -9.64
CA ARG A 368 -10.81 -8.89 -10.80
C ARG A 368 -10.93 -7.39 -10.92
N THR A 369 -10.57 -6.86 -12.07
CA THR A 369 -10.77 -5.44 -12.44
C THR A 369 -11.66 -5.37 -13.66
N HIS A 370 -12.67 -4.53 -13.60
CA HIS A 370 -13.52 -4.19 -14.73
C HIS A 370 -13.41 -2.69 -14.99
N TYR A 371 -12.80 -2.33 -16.13
CA TYR A 371 -12.60 -0.95 -16.56
C TYR A 371 -13.53 -0.62 -17.72
N ILE A 372 -14.26 0.48 -17.60
CA ILE A 372 -15.25 0.94 -18.57
C ILE A 372 -14.94 2.39 -18.93
N ASN A 373 -14.78 2.67 -20.24
CA ASN A 373 -14.75 4.03 -20.79
C ASN A 373 -15.82 4.12 -21.90
N ARG A 374 -16.86 4.90 -21.66
CA ARG A 374 -17.96 5.13 -22.61
C ARG A 374 -17.85 6.48 -23.32
N ASP A 375 -16.71 7.14 -23.24
CA ASP A 375 -16.48 8.42 -23.89
C ASP A 375 -16.45 8.20 -25.42
N THR A 376 -17.43 8.75 -26.12
CA THR A 376 -17.55 8.63 -27.58
C THR A 376 -16.54 9.49 -28.35
N THR A 377 -15.82 10.39 -27.66
CA THR A 377 -14.69 11.16 -28.22
C THR A 377 -13.40 10.35 -28.26
N GLN A 378 -13.39 9.20 -27.61
CA GLN A 378 -12.30 8.22 -27.59
C GLN A 378 -12.83 6.85 -28.05
N LEU A 379 -11.94 5.89 -28.23
CA LEU A 379 -12.35 4.51 -28.49
C LEU A 379 -13.04 3.96 -27.21
N PRO A 380 -14.33 3.57 -27.27
CA PRO A 380 -15.01 2.97 -26.14
C PRO A 380 -14.28 1.70 -25.67
N VAL A 381 -14.12 1.57 -24.36
CA VAL A 381 -13.44 0.43 -23.73
C VAL A 381 -14.37 -0.19 -22.68
N ASP A 382 -14.51 -1.50 -22.71
CA ASP A 382 -15.18 -2.31 -21.69
C ASP A 382 -14.36 -3.58 -21.48
N ASN A 383 -13.34 -3.50 -20.61
CA ASN A 383 -12.35 -4.54 -20.44
C ASN A 383 -12.42 -5.14 -19.03
N ARG A 384 -12.38 -6.47 -18.96
CA ARG A 384 -12.31 -7.22 -17.70
C ARG A 384 -10.99 -7.98 -17.64
N TYR A 385 -10.41 -7.96 -16.46
CA TYR A 385 -9.14 -8.62 -16.15
C TYR A 385 -9.33 -9.54 -14.94
N TRP A 386 -8.75 -10.74 -15.01
CA TRP A 386 -8.73 -11.72 -13.92
C TRP A 386 -7.31 -12.17 -13.66
N GLN A 387 -6.78 -11.80 -12.52
CA GLN A 387 -5.45 -12.22 -12.09
C GLN A 387 -5.56 -13.24 -10.97
N GLN A 388 -4.73 -14.27 -11.03
CA GLN A 388 -4.55 -15.26 -9.98
C GLN A 388 -3.09 -15.31 -9.57
N GLU A 389 -2.83 -15.50 -8.29
CA GLU A 389 -1.50 -15.67 -7.72
C GLU A 389 -1.51 -16.78 -6.69
N ALA A 390 -0.56 -17.72 -6.79
CA ALA A 390 -0.22 -18.65 -5.74
C ALA A 390 1.23 -18.40 -5.31
N TYR A 391 1.48 -18.30 -4.02
CA TYR A 391 2.78 -18.03 -3.42
C TYR A 391 3.04 -19.00 -2.28
N LEU A 392 4.26 -19.55 -2.26
CA LEU A 392 4.77 -20.39 -1.19
C LEU A 392 6.21 -19.97 -0.90
N SER A 393 6.53 -19.79 0.38
CA SER A 393 7.89 -19.44 0.81
C SER A 393 8.32 -20.24 2.03
N THR A 394 9.61 -20.56 2.08
CA THR A 394 10.26 -21.06 3.28
C THR A 394 11.54 -20.29 3.53
N ALA A 395 11.75 -19.90 4.78
CA ALA A 395 13.00 -19.33 5.25
C ALA A 395 13.50 -20.15 6.44
N ASN A 396 14.79 -20.51 6.41
CA ASN A 396 15.41 -21.37 7.39
C ASN A 396 16.68 -20.71 7.88
N VAL A 397 16.85 -20.62 9.19
CA VAL A 397 17.99 -19.98 9.83
C VAL A 397 18.70 -20.96 10.74
N TYR A 398 20.02 -20.97 10.66
CA TYR A 398 20.87 -21.73 11.57
C TYR A 398 21.86 -20.81 12.27
N GLU A 399 21.85 -20.82 13.61
CA GLU A 399 22.78 -20.09 14.46
C GLU A 399 24.04 -20.94 14.65
N ILE A 400 25.13 -20.60 13.92
CA ILE A 400 26.42 -21.26 14.03
C ILE A 400 27.02 -20.96 15.39
N MET A 401 26.97 -19.68 15.78
CA MET A 401 27.40 -19.15 17.06
C MET A 401 26.42 -18.08 17.53
N ARG A 402 26.47 -17.64 18.78
CA ARG A 402 25.59 -16.58 19.31
C ARG A 402 25.67 -15.25 18.55
N ASN A 403 26.77 -15.03 17.85
CA ASN A 403 27.05 -13.82 17.08
C ASN A 403 27.17 -14.05 15.58
N TRP A 404 26.91 -15.27 15.08
CA TRP A 404 26.99 -15.62 13.66
C TRP A 404 25.89 -16.58 13.27
N SER A 405 25.08 -16.15 12.29
CA SER A 405 23.94 -16.92 11.76
C SER A 405 23.96 -16.93 10.24
N ILE A 406 23.43 -18.01 9.66
CA ILE A 406 23.21 -18.15 8.23
C ILE A 406 21.74 -18.41 7.97
N SER A 407 21.28 -18.01 6.80
CA SER A 407 19.88 -18.21 6.34
C SER A 407 19.87 -18.72 4.91
N ALA A 408 18.92 -19.63 4.64
CA ALA A 408 18.54 -20.04 3.28
C ALA A 408 17.04 -19.87 3.13
N SER A 409 16.61 -19.18 2.06
CA SER A 409 15.19 -18.97 1.78
C SER A 409 14.88 -19.34 0.33
N TYR A 410 13.67 -19.86 0.11
CA TYR A 410 13.15 -20.19 -1.20
C TYR A 410 11.72 -19.72 -1.33
N ASP A 411 11.41 -19.02 -2.43
CA ASP A 411 10.08 -18.56 -2.78
C ASP A 411 9.67 -19.14 -4.13
N PHE A 412 8.47 -19.68 -4.19
CA PHE A 412 7.78 -20.06 -5.40
C PHE A 412 6.58 -19.13 -5.61
N ARG A 413 6.44 -18.56 -6.82
CA ARG A 413 5.29 -17.75 -7.19
C ARG A 413 4.78 -18.14 -8.58
N TRP A 414 3.49 -18.37 -8.66
CA TRP A 414 2.76 -18.56 -9.89
C TRP A 414 1.76 -17.42 -10.09
N ASN A 415 1.82 -16.74 -11.23
CA ASN A 415 0.90 -15.68 -11.62
C ASN A 415 0.28 -16.02 -12.98
N LYS A 416 -1.03 -15.76 -13.09
CA LYS A 416 -1.77 -15.90 -14.35
C LYS A 416 -2.69 -14.70 -14.54
N LEU A 417 -2.73 -14.14 -15.76
CA LEU A 417 -3.62 -13.07 -16.14
C LEU A 417 -4.48 -13.49 -17.33
N ASN A 418 -5.79 -13.33 -17.16
CA ASN A 418 -6.79 -13.47 -18.23
C ASN A 418 -7.46 -12.11 -18.47
N ALA A 419 -7.91 -11.86 -19.70
CA ALA A 419 -8.72 -10.70 -20.05
C ALA A 419 -9.65 -11.03 -21.20
N ASP A 420 -10.70 -10.23 -21.37
CA ASP A 420 -11.64 -10.29 -22.50
C ASP A 420 -11.28 -9.29 -23.61
N THR A 421 -10.06 -8.77 -23.62
CA THR A 421 -9.57 -7.84 -24.62
C THR A 421 -9.15 -8.55 -25.91
N TYR A 422 -9.30 -7.85 -27.03
CA TYR A 422 -8.88 -8.33 -28.35
C TYR A 422 -7.39 -8.63 -28.39
N ARG A 423 -6.97 -9.77 -28.96
CA ARG A 423 -5.58 -10.22 -29.10
C ARG A 423 -4.80 -10.28 -27.78
N PHE A 424 -5.46 -10.60 -26.67
CA PHE A 424 -4.76 -10.73 -25.39
C PHE A 424 -3.80 -11.93 -25.36
N ALA A 425 -2.66 -11.80 -24.69
CA ALA A 425 -1.61 -12.81 -24.69
C ALA A 425 -1.87 -14.00 -23.74
N PHE A 426 -2.72 -13.82 -22.72
CA PHE A 426 -2.97 -14.79 -21.64
C PHE A 426 -1.68 -15.29 -20.95
N PRO A 427 -0.89 -14.36 -20.39
CA PRO A 427 0.40 -14.72 -19.81
C PRO A 427 0.28 -15.49 -18.51
N THR A 428 1.25 -16.40 -18.31
CA THR A 428 1.50 -17.11 -17.05
C THR A 428 2.97 -16.96 -16.71
N ARG A 429 3.28 -16.59 -15.46
CA ARG A 429 4.65 -16.44 -14.95
C ARG A 429 4.90 -17.41 -13.81
N LEU A 430 6.00 -18.14 -13.88
CA LEU A 430 6.56 -18.93 -12.81
C LEU A 430 7.84 -18.26 -12.33
N SER A 431 7.92 -17.95 -11.04
CA SER A 431 9.11 -17.33 -10.43
C SER A 431 9.62 -18.24 -9.31
N ASN A 432 10.90 -18.61 -9.40
CA ASN A 432 11.63 -19.31 -8.36
C ASN A 432 12.74 -18.40 -7.86
N LEU A 433 12.71 -18.03 -6.58
CA LEU A 433 13.71 -17.17 -5.94
C LEU A 433 14.43 -17.99 -4.87
N VAL A 434 15.75 -17.97 -4.90
CA VAL A 434 16.59 -18.66 -3.91
C VAL A 434 17.51 -17.63 -3.30
N SER A 435 17.57 -17.54 -1.99
CA SER A 435 18.50 -16.63 -1.31
C SER A 435 19.33 -17.35 -0.26
N LEU A 436 20.57 -16.88 -0.14
CA LEU A 436 21.49 -17.21 0.94
C LEU A 436 21.90 -15.92 1.63
N ALA A 437 21.88 -15.89 2.94
CA ALA A 437 22.27 -14.73 3.72
C ALA A 437 23.03 -15.13 4.98
N THR A 438 23.88 -14.22 5.47
CA THR A 438 24.61 -14.38 6.72
C THR A 438 24.56 -13.08 7.51
N ALA A 439 24.50 -13.18 8.83
CA ALA A 439 24.56 -12.06 9.76
C ALA A 439 25.64 -12.30 10.83
N LEU A 440 26.43 -11.27 11.07
CA LEU A 440 27.50 -11.27 12.06
C LEU A 440 27.33 -10.05 12.98
N ASP A 441 27.30 -10.28 14.30
CA ASP A 441 27.23 -9.23 15.33
C ASP A 441 28.49 -9.31 16.21
N THR A 442 29.34 -8.31 16.06
CA THR A 442 30.56 -8.17 16.88
C THR A 442 30.49 -6.94 17.79
N ARG A 443 31.43 -6.79 18.68
CA ARG A 443 31.53 -5.59 19.51
C ARG A 443 31.72 -4.31 18.68
N TYR A 444 32.42 -4.40 17.54
CA TYR A 444 32.86 -3.26 16.74
C TYR A 444 31.96 -2.96 15.54
N PHE A 445 31.36 -3.99 14.98
CA PHE A 445 30.47 -3.85 13.84
C PHE A 445 29.43 -4.98 13.79
N LYS A 446 28.32 -4.69 13.14
CA LYS A 446 27.28 -5.64 12.73
C LYS A 446 27.23 -5.68 11.22
N ALA A 447 27.22 -6.85 10.63
CA ALA A 447 27.21 -7.01 9.19
C ALA A 447 26.17 -8.04 8.75
N GLN A 448 25.57 -7.81 7.59
CA GLN A 448 24.77 -8.77 6.86
C GLN A 448 25.25 -8.80 5.42
N ALA A 449 25.41 -9.99 4.88
CA ALA A 449 25.61 -10.17 3.45
C ALA A 449 24.55 -11.15 2.92
N SER A 450 24.08 -10.92 1.71
CA SER A 450 23.10 -11.78 1.05
C SER A 450 23.29 -11.82 -0.45
N VAL A 451 22.87 -12.93 -1.04
CA VAL A 451 22.75 -13.09 -2.48
C VAL A 451 21.44 -13.81 -2.80
N MET A 452 20.69 -13.26 -3.76
CA MET A 452 19.47 -13.88 -4.26
C MET A 452 19.59 -14.16 -5.75
N GLY A 453 19.28 -15.38 -6.16
CA GLY A 453 19.10 -15.81 -7.55
C GLY A 453 17.61 -15.84 -7.89
N SER A 454 17.24 -15.25 -9.01
CA SER A 454 15.87 -15.26 -9.54
C SER A 454 15.82 -15.98 -10.86
N PHE A 455 14.95 -16.98 -10.96
CA PHE A 455 14.72 -17.81 -12.15
C PHE A 455 13.24 -17.66 -12.52
N ILE A 456 12.96 -16.89 -13.57
CA ILE A 456 11.60 -16.48 -13.93
C ILE A 456 11.32 -17.00 -15.36
N HIS A 457 10.17 -17.66 -15.50
CA HIS A 457 9.72 -18.23 -16.75
C HIS A 457 8.32 -17.71 -17.07
N ASP A 458 8.20 -16.98 -18.21
CA ASP A 458 6.93 -16.53 -18.76
C ASP A 458 6.51 -17.46 -19.90
N HIS A 459 5.21 -17.78 -19.92
CA HIS A 459 4.54 -18.49 -21.00
C HIS A 459 3.31 -17.72 -21.45
N VAL A 460 3.17 -17.46 -22.75
CA VAL A 460 1.98 -16.83 -23.34
C VAL A 460 1.26 -17.85 -24.24
N ARG A 461 -0.08 -17.86 -24.11
CA ARG A 461 -0.90 -18.75 -24.93
C ARG A 461 -1.06 -18.22 -26.36
N ASN A 462 -1.20 -16.91 -26.52
CA ASN A 462 -1.28 -16.25 -27.81
C ASN A 462 0.12 -15.86 -28.30
N ARG A 463 0.66 -16.62 -29.24
CA ARG A 463 2.02 -16.46 -29.78
C ARG A 463 2.22 -15.24 -30.69
N THR A 464 1.21 -14.39 -30.87
CA THR A 464 1.39 -13.12 -31.61
C THR A 464 2.45 -12.23 -30.99
N PHE A 465 2.79 -12.42 -29.70
CA PHE A 465 3.72 -11.59 -28.93
C PHE A 465 5.12 -12.19 -28.78
N THR A 466 5.31 -13.50 -29.02
CA THR A 466 6.62 -14.17 -28.95
C THR A 466 6.61 -15.35 -29.91
N ASP A 467 7.73 -15.61 -30.56
CA ASP A 467 7.84 -16.67 -31.58
C ASP A 467 7.54 -18.08 -31.03
N ASP A 468 8.05 -18.40 -29.84
CA ASP A 468 7.86 -19.69 -29.18
C ASP A 468 6.85 -19.64 -28.02
N GLY A 469 6.32 -18.47 -27.66
CA GLY A 469 5.43 -18.24 -26.55
C GLY A 469 6.10 -18.35 -25.17
N LYS A 470 7.44 -18.30 -25.10
CA LYS A 470 8.21 -18.48 -23.88
C LYS A 470 9.28 -17.42 -23.70
N ARG A 471 9.51 -17.00 -22.45
CA ARG A 471 10.63 -16.14 -22.08
C ARG A 471 11.23 -16.55 -20.76
N ASN A 472 12.54 -16.53 -20.66
CA ASN A 472 13.29 -16.83 -19.46
C ASN A 472 14.09 -15.64 -19.01
N PHE A 473 14.08 -15.38 -17.70
CA PHE A 473 14.87 -14.31 -17.09
C PHE A 473 15.63 -14.89 -15.90
N THR A 474 16.91 -14.59 -15.84
CA THR A 474 17.77 -14.92 -14.70
C THR A 474 18.45 -13.68 -14.21
N LYS A 475 18.36 -13.38 -12.89
CA LYS A 475 18.99 -12.24 -12.26
C LYS A 475 19.66 -12.67 -10.95
N LEU A 476 20.77 -11.99 -10.63
CA LEU A 476 21.48 -12.14 -9.36
C LEU A 476 21.53 -10.79 -8.65
N THR A 477 21.14 -10.78 -7.36
CA THR A 477 21.06 -9.58 -6.54
C THR A 477 21.89 -9.75 -5.27
N PRO A 478 23.17 -9.34 -5.27
CA PRO A 478 24.01 -9.29 -4.09
C PRO A 478 23.68 -8.04 -3.23
N ALA A 479 23.85 -8.16 -1.93
CA ALA A 479 23.76 -7.04 -0.99
C ALA A 479 24.69 -7.24 0.22
N ILE A 480 25.20 -6.13 0.72
CA ILE A 480 25.96 -6.07 1.98
C ILE A 480 25.52 -4.85 2.78
N PHE A 481 25.28 -5.05 4.06
CA PHE A 481 24.88 -4.03 5.04
C PHE A 481 25.84 -4.09 6.22
N VAL A 482 26.34 -2.94 6.66
CA VAL A 482 27.24 -2.85 7.81
C VAL A 482 26.83 -1.68 8.70
N THR A 483 26.83 -1.90 10.00
CA THR A 483 26.61 -0.86 11.02
C THR A 483 27.74 -0.88 12.03
N PHE A 484 28.27 0.29 12.32
CA PHE A 484 29.31 0.52 13.34
C PHE A 484 28.66 1.21 14.56
N PRO A 485 28.40 0.50 15.67
CA PRO A 485 27.90 1.10 16.91
C PRO A 485 29.03 1.87 17.62
N ILE A 486 29.05 3.19 17.43
CA ILE A 486 30.02 4.07 18.09
C ILE A 486 29.69 4.21 19.57
N ILE A 487 28.42 4.45 19.89
CA ILE A 487 27.82 4.39 21.21
C ILE A 487 26.74 3.30 21.16
N PRO A 488 26.99 2.13 21.77
CA PRO A 488 26.03 1.02 21.72
C PRO A 488 24.71 1.38 22.39
N ASP A 489 23.60 0.91 21.80
CA ASP A 489 22.29 0.97 22.43
C ASP A 489 22.18 -0.10 23.52
N ASN A 490 22.38 0.29 24.76
CA ASN A 490 22.41 -0.63 25.89
C ASN A 490 21.00 -0.98 26.43
N LYS A 491 19.92 -0.38 25.90
CA LYS A 491 18.55 -0.64 26.37
C LYS A 491 17.52 -0.43 25.27
N ASN A 492 16.75 -1.47 24.98
CA ASN A 492 15.61 -1.42 24.08
C ASN A 492 14.57 -0.38 24.50
N GLY A 493 14.48 0.67 23.76
CA GLY A 493 13.40 1.52 23.31
C GLY A 493 12.34 2.08 24.26
N SER A 494 12.15 1.63 25.48
CA SER A 494 11.09 2.16 26.36
C SER A 494 11.60 3.30 27.24
N ILE A 495 10.86 4.43 27.22
CA ILE A 495 11.06 5.54 28.15
C ILE A 495 10.65 5.05 29.54
N GLN A 496 11.61 4.81 30.42
CA GLN A 496 11.33 4.49 31.82
C GLN A 496 11.56 5.74 32.68
N PRO A 497 10.56 6.22 33.43
CA PRO A 497 10.75 7.26 34.41
C PRO A 497 11.78 6.79 35.47
N GLY A 498 12.80 7.62 35.74
CA GLY A 498 13.83 7.31 36.73
C GLY A 498 15.16 6.77 36.13
N LEU A 499 15.22 6.47 34.83
CA LEU A 499 16.46 6.08 34.18
C LEU A 499 17.39 7.30 33.99
N GLY A 500 18.70 7.08 34.17
CA GLY A 500 19.75 8.04 33.77
C GLY A 500 19.73 8.24 32.23
N LYS A 501 20.45 9.27 31.77
CA LYS A 501 20.59 9.56 30.33
C LYS A 501 21.21 8.37 29.60
N VAL A 502 20.49 7.85 28.56
CA VAL A 502 20.99 6.83 27.64
C VAL A 502 21.14 7.46 26.26
N GLN A 503 22.26 7.22 25.60
CA GLN A 503 22.57 7.69 24.26
C GLN A 503 22.99 6.53 23.39
N TRP A 504 22.75 6.64 22.09
CA TRP A 504 23.31 5.74 21.09
C TRP A 504 23.74 6.54 19.87
N LEU A 505 24.78 6.07 19.21
CA LEU A 505 25.28 6.61 17.96
C LEU A 505 25.77 5.45 17.10
N SER A 506 25.30 5.36 15.89
CA SER A 506 25.77 4.38 14.93
C SER A 506 25.93 4.98 13.54
N LEU A 507 26.96 4.55 12.83
CA LEU A 507 27.17 4.77 11.42
C LEU A 507 26.75 3.51 10.69
N HIS A 508 26.09 3.65 9.54
CA HIS A 508 25.73 2.50 8.71
C HIS A 508 26.00 2.78 7.24
N THR A 509 26.21 1.71 6.50
CA THR A 509 26.36 1.77 5.04
C THR A 509 25.84 0.49 4.42
N TYR A 510 25.38 0.57 3.20
CA TYR A 510 25.10 -0.61 2.38
C TYR A 510 25.44 -0.40 0.92
N ALA A 511 25.75 -1.50 0.25
CA ALA A 511 25.81 -1.62 -1.19
C ALA A 511 24.92 -2.78 -1.64
N LYS A 512 24.05 -2.55 -2.61
CA LYS A 512 23.05 -3.51 -3.03
C LYS A 512 22.72 -3.38 -4.51
N ARG A 513 22.48 -4.53 -5.16
CA ARG A 513 21.75 -4.58 -6.43
C ARG A 513 20.31 -5.03 -6.19
N SER A 514 19.37 -4.39 -6.85
CA SER A 514 17.97 -4.80 -6.93
C SER A 514 17.52 -4.91 -8.37
N PHE A 515 16.39 -5.58 -8.63
CA PHE A 515 15.83 -5.64 -9.98
C PHE A 515 14.30 -5.59 -9.93
N ARG A 516 13.72 -5.21 -11.06
CA ARG A 516 12.28 -5.20 -11.29
C ARG A 516 11.98 -5.94 -12.58
N MET A 517 11.06 -6.91 -12.51
CA MET A 517 10.53 -7.56 -13.72
C MET A 517 9.56 -6.64 -14.45
N PRO A 518 9.57 -6.61 -15.80
CA PRO A 518 8.47 -6.02 -16.55
C PRO A 518 7.15 -6.69 -16.19
N THR A 519 6.09 -5.89 -16.08
CA THR A 519 4.75 -6.37 -15.77
C THR A 519 4.11 -7.03 -17.00
N PHE A 520 2.99 -7.71 -16.81
CA PHE A 520 2.26 -8.26 -17.95
C PHE A 520 1.71 -7.16 -18.88
N ASN A 521 1.34 -6.00 -18.32
CA ASN A 521 0.95 -4.85 -19.13
C ASN A 521 2.14 -4.26 -19.89
N ASP A 522 3.31 -4.14 -19.28
CA ASP A 522 4.52 -3.65 -19.94
C ASP A 522 4.87 -4.53 -21.16
N LEU A 523 4.74 -5.85 -21.03
CA LEU A 523 5.14 -6.82 -22.05
C LEU A 523 4.04 -7.11 -23.09
N TYR A 524 2.77 -7.25 -22.65
CA TYR A 524 1.74 -7.95 -23.42
C TYR A 524 0.44 -7.18 -23.58
N TYR A 525 0.33 -5.93 -23.12
CA TYR A 525 -0.88 -5.14 -23.34
C TYR A 525 -1.04 -4.77 -24.80
N THR A 526 -2.16 -5.08 -25.39
CA THR A 526 -2.43 -5.30 -26.82
C THR A 526 -1.81 -4.27 -27.79
N ASP A 527 -1.83 -2.99 -27.52
CA ASP A 527 -1.31 -1.94 -28.42
C ASP A 527 -0.16 -1.13 -27.82
N VAL A 528 0.20 -1.38 -26.55
CA VAL A 528 1.12 -0.59 -25.75
C VAL A 528 2.31 -1.43 -25.27
N GLY A 529 2.09 -2.72 -25.05
CA GLY A 529 3.10 -3.64 -24.56
C GLY A 529 4.24 -3.84 -25.54
N ASN A 530 5.42 -4.06 -24.98
CA ASN A 530 6.63 -4.38 -25.73
C ASN A 530 7.25 -5.67 -25.18
N SER A 531 7.14 -6.73 -25.97
CA SER A 531 7.67 -8.05 -25.60
C SER A 531 9.19 -8.09 -25.46
N ASP A 532 9.93 -7.11 -26.00
CA ASP A 532 11.39 -7.08 -25.99
C ASP A 532 11.98 -6.40 -24.74
N LEU A 533 11.14 -5.94 -23.82
CA LEU A 533 11.60 -5.30 -22.59
C LEU A 533 12.50 -6.23 -21.77
N ARG A 534 13.59 -5.63 -21.27
CA ARG A 534 14.50 -6.23 -20.30
C ARG A 534 14.10 -5.84 -18.88
N PRO A 535 14.37 -6.69 -17.87
CA PRO A 535 14.21 -6.30 -16.47
C PRO A 535 15.10 -5.11 -16.10
N GLU A 536 14.51 -4.11 -15.42
CA GLU A 536 15.28 -3.01 -14.83
C GLU A 536 16.18 -3.56 -13.72
N SER A 537 17.32 -2.92 -13.52
CA SER A 537 18.16 -3.14 -12.33
C SER A 537 18.61 -1.82 -11.72
N ALA A 538 18.80 -1.80 -10.41
CA ALA A 538 19.30 -0.63 -9.70
C ALA A 538 20.46 -1.03 -8.78
N ASP A 539 21.59 -0.33 -8.94
CA ASP A 539 22.73 -0.39 -8.02
C ASP A 539 22.57 0.74 -7.00
N GLN A 540 22.58 0.40 -5.72
CA GLN A 540 22.28 1.30 -4.62
C GLN A 540 23.44 1.34 -3.63
N TYR A 541 23.85 2.54 -3.25
CA TYR A 541 24.86 2.82 -2.24
C TYR A 541 24.30 3.81 -1.25
N ASP A 542 24.51 3.55 0.04
CA ASP A 542 23.95 4.35 1.11
C ASP A 542 24.99 4.47 2.24
N PHE A 543 25.06 5.65 2.83
CA PHE A 543 25.81 5.92 4.04
C PHE A 543 24.97 6.78 4.97
N GLY A 544 24.81 6.35 6.22
CA GLY A 544 23.95 7.06 7.15
C GLY A 544 24.46 7.08 8.58
N VAL A 545 23.85 7.99 9.34
CA VAL A 545 24.10 8.23 10.76
C VAL A 545 22.80 8.13 11.52
N ASN A 546 22.77 7.35 12.59
CA ASN A 546 21.68 7.32 13.56
C ASN A 546 22.19 7.79 14.91
N TYR A 547 21.56 8.82 15.46
CA TYR A 547 21.81 9.32 16.82
C TYR A 547 20.52 9.35 17.59
N GLY A 548 20.58 8.96 18.85
CA GLY A 548 19.43 9.14 19.74
C GLY A 548 19.83 9.33 21.18
N VAL A 549 18.91 9.91 21.92
CA VAL A 549 19.06 10.15 23.36
C VAL A 549 17.71 10.03 24.03
N GLN A 550 17.65 9.36 25.16
CA GLN A 550 16.49 9.30 26.03
C GLN A 550 16.88 9.43 27.49
N GLY A 551 15.94 9.89 28.31
CA GLY A 551 16.17 10.03 29.74
C GLY A 551 15.09 10.81 30.45
N GLY A 552 15.32 11.13 31.71
CA GLY A 552 14.52 12.03 32.51
C GLY A 552 14.10 11.47 33.86
N LYS A 553 14.46 12.17 34.92
CA LYS A 553 14.04 11.88 36.31
C LYS A 553 12.64 12.42 36.61
N ARG A 554 12.30 13.62 36.12
CA ARG A 554 11.02 14.31 36.32
C ARG A 554 10.22 14.49 35.02
N CYS A 555 10.91 14.72 33.90
CA CYS A 555 10.36 14.91 32.57
C CYS A 555 10.97 13.85 31.66
N GLY A 556 10.15 12.89 31.17
CA GLY A 556 10.61 11.91 30.20
C GLY A 556 10.86 12.57 28.84
N TYR A 557 12.00 12.27 28.21
CA TYR A 557 12.27 12.72 26.85
C TYR A 557 12.93 11.63 26.03
N LYS A 558 12.67 11.67 24.72
CA LYS A 558 13.34 10.84 23.71
C LYS A 558 13.51 11.66 22.44
N PHE A 559 14.71 11.65 21.88
CA PHE A 559 15.05 12.25 20.60
C PHE A 559 15.75 11.20 19.75
N ASP A 560 15.31 11.05 18.52
CA ASP A 560 15.94 10.22 17.50
C ASP A 560 16.23 11.10 16.29
N PHE A 561 17.42 10.95 15.70
CA PHE A 561 17.85 11.63 14.51
C PHE A 561 18.52 10.64 13.57
N LYS A 562 18.13 10.63 12.30
CA LYS A 562 18.68 9.80 11.25
C LYS A 562 18.92 10.63 9.99
N VAL A 563 20.08 10.47 9.37
CA VAL A 563 20.40 11.03 8.05
C VAL A 563 21.04 9.94 7.21
N ASP A 564 20.53 9.77 5.99
CA ASP A 564 21.06 8.86 4.98
C ASP A 564 21.44 9.68 3.75
N ALA A 565 22.65 9.55 3.24
CA ALA A 565 23.08 10.04 1.92
C ALA A 565 23.21 8.84 0.99
N TYR A 566 22.65 8.93 -0.23
CA TYR A 566 22.61 7.80 -1.14
C TYR A 566 22.94 8.19 -2.58
N TYR A 567 23.45 7.19 -3.29
CA TYR A 567 23.67 7.24 -4.72
C TYR A 567 23.13 5.96 -5.35
N ASN A 568 22.19 6.10 -6.31
CA ASN A 568 21.60 4.99 -7.02
C ASN A 568 21.79 5.15 -8.52
N THR A 569 22.04 4.05 -9.23
CA THR A 569 22.04 4.02 -10.68
C THR A 569 20.99 3.02 -11.16
N VAL A 570 20.00 3.49 -11.90
CA VAL A 570 18.99 2.63 -12.52
C VAL A 570 19.38 2.36 -13.97
N HIS A 571 19.39 1.09 -14.36
CA HIS A 571 19.68 0.61 -15.69
C HIS A 571 18.44 0.01 -16.33
N ASP A 572 18.30 0.15 -17.66
CA ASP A 572 17.19 -0.39 -18.45
C ASP A 572 15.81 0.09 -17.95
N LYS A 573 15.72 1.34 -17.46
CA LYS A 573 14.48 1.87 -16.88
C LYS A 573 13.32 1.77 -17.86
N ILE A 574 12.21 1.17 -17.43
CA ILE A 574 10.99 1.01 -18.23
C ILE A 574 10.12 2.25 -18.05
N ILE A 575 9.88 2.97 -19.14
CA ILE A 575 9.06 4.17 -19.15
C ILE A 575 7.96 4.01 -20.21
N ALA A 576 6.77 4.50 -19.88
CA ALA A 576 5.71 4.66 -20.85
C ALA A 576 6.03 5.89 -21.72
N TYR A 577 6.19 5.71 -23.01
CA TYR A 577 6.52 6.75 -23.97
C TYR A 577 5.35 6.99 -24.94
N PRO A 578 4.91 8.24 -25.19
CA PRO A 578 3.87 8.53 -26.16
C PRO A 578 4.36 8.24 -27.58
N LYS A 579 3.63 7.41 -28.32
CA LYS A 579 3.95 7.04 -29.69
C LYS A 579 3.28 8.02 -30.66
N GLY A 580 4.00 9.10 -31.05
CA GLY A 580 3.53 10.11 -31.99
C GLY A 580 2.40 11.00 -31.45
N GLN A 581 1.68 11.68 -32.35
CA GLN A 581 0.56 12.59 -31.98
C GLN A 581 -0.71 11.87 -31.47
N GLN A 582 -0.72 10.56 -31.45
CA GLN A 582 -1.83 9.77 -30.94
C GLN A 582 -1.59 9.42 -29.47
N PHE A 583 -2.64 9.42 -28.65
CA PHE A 583 -2.63 9.05 -27.23
C PHE A 583 -2.27 7.56 -26.97
N ARG A 584 -1.43 6.97 -27.80
CA ARG A 584 -0.92 5.61 -27.65
C ARG A 584 0.44 5.66 -27.00
N TRP A 585 0.57 5.01 -25.88
CA TRP A 585 1.81 4.84 -25.14
C TRP A 585 2.46 3.54 -25.58
N THR A 586 3.77 3.48 -25.62
CA THR A 586 4.53 2.23 -25.75
C THR A 586 5.52 2.14 -24.58
N MET A 587 5.81 0.94 -24.14
CA MET A 587 6.80 0.70 -23.09
C MET A 587 8.18 0.53 -23.72
N LEU A 588 9.17 1.26 -23.21
CA LEU A 588 10.56 1.20 -23.68
C LEU A 588 11.50 1.08 -22.49
N ASN A 589 12.60 0.36 -22.65
CA ASN A 589 13.75 0.49 -21.77
C ASN A 589 14.50 1.76 -22.17
N LEU A 590 14.25 2.86 -21.45
CA LEU A 590 15.00 4.08 -21.60
C LEU A 590 16.15 4.07 -20.58
N GLY A 591 17.30 3.77 -21.04
CA GLY A 591 18.61 4.01 -20.58
C GLY A 591 18.95 3.99 -19.09
N ARG A 592 19.67 5.00 -18.68
CA ARG A 592 20.30 5.10 -17.37
C ARG A 592 19.86 6.35 -16.63
N VAL A 593 19.50 6.19 -15.34
CA VAL A 593 19.17 7.31 -14.43
C VAL A 593 20.12 7.28 -13.25
N HIS A 594 20.79 8.41 -12.98
CA HIS A 594 21.58 8.64 -11.78
C HIS A 594 20.76 9.39 -10.74
N ILE A 595 20.73 8.90 -9.53
CA ILE A 595 19.93 9.48 -8.43
C ILE A 595 20.86 9.72 -7.25
N THR A 596 21.05 10.99 -6.90
CA THR A 596 21.77 11.39 -5.68
C THR A 596 20.78 12.02 -4.71
N GLY A 597 20.86 11.69 -3.43
CA GLY A 597 19.93 12.29 -2.49
C GLY A 597 20.35 12.18 -1.02
N ILE A 598 19.58 12.91 -0.20
CA ILE A 598 19.71 12.92 1.25
C ILE A 598 18.32 12.76 1.84
N ASP A 599 18.17 11.77 2.71
CA ASP A 599 16.98 11.57 3.54
C ASP A 599 17.33 11.93 4.99
N ALA A 600 16.60 12.86 5.59
CA ALA A 600 16.76 13.22 6.99
C ALA A 600 15.46 13.02 7.75
N SER A 601 15.55 12.46 8.94
CA SER A 601 14.42 12.31 9.86
C SER A 601 14.82 12.69 11.27
N ALA A 602 13.92 13.41 11.95
CA ALA A 602 14.06 13.73 13.35
C ALA A 602 12.75 13.44 14.07
N SER A 603 12.81 12.80 15.23
CA SER A 603 11.65 12.63 16.10
C SER A 603 11.96 13.04 17.52
N ALA A 604 10.98 13.65 18.16
CA ALA A 604 11.06 14.09 19.54
C ALA A 604 9.80 13.65 20.29
N MET A 605 9.98 13.14 21.50
CA MET A 605 8.91 12.90 22.46
C MET A 605 9.30 13.49 23.79
N ILE A 606 8.42 14.29 24.38
CA ILE A 606 8.60 14.93 25.66
C ILE A 606 7.36 14.69 26.51
N VAL A 607 7.55 14.15 27.72
CA VAL A 607 6.48 13.86 28.68
C VAL A 607 6.77 14.63 29.96
N PRO A 608 6.38 15.92 30.05
CA PRO A 608 6.65 16.75 31.22
C PRO A 608 5.91 16.27 32.46
N LYS A 609 4.70 15.72 32.29
CA LYS A 609 3.83 15.19 33.33
C LYS A 609 3.10 13.95 32.80
N LYS A 610 2.61 13.10 33.70
CA LYS A 610 1.87 11.87 33.36
C LYS A 610 0.75 12.06 32.34
N ASP A 611 0.04 13.20 32.40
CA ASP A 611 -1.12 13.49 31.55
C ASP A 611 -0.81 14.47 30.42
N LEU A 612 0.45 14.86 30.22
CA LEU A 612 0.86 15.82 29.19
C LEU A 612 2.03 15.25 28.38
N SER A 613 1.83 15.10 27.09
CA SER A 613 2.88 14.65 26.18
C SER A 613 2.89 15.48 24.91
N PHE A 614 4.10 15.72 24.41
CA PHE A 614 4.34 16.33 23.10
C PHE A 614 5.14 15.36 22.25
N THR A 615 4.74 15.17 21.02
CA THR A 615 5.52 14.44 20.02
C THR A 615 5.68 15.29 18.78
N ALA A 616 6.85 15.22 18.18
CA ALA A 616 7.13 15.87 16.90
C ALA A 616 7.93 14.93 16.02
N ARG A 617 7.62 14.90 14.73
CA ARG A 617 8.36 14.18 13.70
C ARG A 617 8.58 15.13 12.53
N LEU A 618 9.80 15.20 12.05
CA LEU A 618 10.21 15.94 10.88
C LEU A 618 10.85 14.98 9.89
N GLN A 619 10.46 15.08 8.64
CA GLN A 619 11.04 14.35 7.51
C GLN A 619 11.45 15.35 6.43
N TYR A 620 12.60 15.13 5.84
CA TYR A 620 13.10 15.91 4.72
C TYR A 620 13.82 14.99 3.75
N THR A 621 13.61 15.22 2.45
CA THR A 621 14.26 14.52 1.37
C THR A 621 14.73 15.53 0.31
N TYR A 622 16.00 15.46 -0.03
CA TYR A 622 16.57 16.07 -1.22
C TYR A 622 16.86 14.98 -2.25
N GLN A 623 16.45 15.18 -3.51
CA GLN A 623 16.67 14.22 -4.60
C GLN A 623 17.05 14.94 -5.89
N ASP A 624 18.17 14.53 -6.47
CA ASP A 624 18.61 14.91 -7.81
C ASP A 624 18.65 13.64 -8.66
N ALA A 625 17.65 13.45 -9.52
CA ALA A 625 17.46 12.23 -10.32
C ALA A 625 17.53 12.58 -11.81
N ARG A 626 18.66 12.30 -12.46
CA ARG A 626 18.97 12.76 -13.82
C ARG A 626 18.98 11.64 -14.83
N ASP A 627 18.38 11.90 -15.99
CA ASP A 627 18.52 11.05 -17.17
C ASP A 627 19.92 11.22 -17.78
N VAL A 628 20.69 10.14 -17.84
CA VAL A 628 22.04 10.11 -18.41
C VAL A 628 22.15 9.07 -19.53
N THR A 629 21.04 8.81 -20.20
CA THR A 629 20.89 7.77 -21.22
C THR A 629 21.70 8.06 -22.47
N ASP A 630 21.44 9.20 -23.09
CA ASP A 630 21.97 9.55 -24.38
C ASP A 630 22.41 11.03 -24.43
N LEU A 631 23.70 11.26 -24.68
CA LEU A 631 24.31 12.59 -24.76
C LEU A 631 23.71 13.46 -25.86
N THR A 632 23.04 12.87 -26.84
CA THR A 632 22.52 13.58 -28.03
C THR A 632 21.08 14.08 -27.81
N THR A 633 20.42 13.66 -26.75
CA THR A 633 19.04 14.10 -26.43
C THR A 633 19.02 15.48 -25.75
N PRO A 634 18.02 16.34 -26.04
CA PRO A 634 17.91 17.66 -25.42
C PRO A 634 17.71 17.59 -23.89
N TYR A 635 17.22 16.47 -23.36
CA TYR A 635 16.96 16.24 -21.92
C TYR A 635 18.11 15.50 -21.21
N TYR A 636 19.29 15.38 -21.82
CA TYR A 636 20.46 14.78 -21.15
C TYR A 636 20.87 15.56 -19.91
N LYS A 637 20.89 14.90 -18.75
CA LYS A 637 21.09 15.45 -17.39
C LYS A 637 19.92 16.28 -16.85
N ASP A 638 18.78 16.25 -17.48
CA ASP A 638 17.57 16.83 -16.90
C ASP A 638 16.99 15.94 -15.80
N GLN A 639 16.29 16.56 -14.86
CA GLN A 639 15.56 15.87 -13.78
C GLN A 639 14.43 15.05 -14.39
N ILE A 640 14.32 13.78 -13.99
CA ILE A 640 13.23 12.92 -14.48
C ILE A 640 11.85 13.42 -13.99
N PRO A 641 10.76 13.14 -14.74
CA PRO A 641 9.43 13.66 -14.43
C PRO A 641 8.91 13.29 -13.05
N TYR A 642 8.17 14.23 -12.45
CA TYR A 642 7.47 14.09 -11.16
C TYR A 642 8.36 13.86 -9.94
N VAL A 643 9.65 14.14 -10.03
CA VAL A 643 10.58 14.08 -8.89
C VAL A 643 10.87 15.49 -8.39
N PRO A 644 10.42 15.88 -7.19
CA PRO A 644 10.77 17.17 -6.61
C PRO A 644 12.21 17.13 -6.08
N TYR A 645 12.95 18.24 -6.26
CA TYR A 645 14.27 18.37 -5.65
C TYR A 645 14.21 18.34 -4.12
N ASN A 646 13.18 18.96 -3.56
CA ASN A 646 13.00 19.06 -2.11
C ASN A 646 11.59 18.63 -1.74
N SER A 647 11.46 17.79 -0.74
CA SER A 647 10.18 17.41 -0.16
C SER A 647 10.32 17.20 1.34
N GLY A 648 9.21 17.32 2.06
CA GLY A 648 9.24 17.09 3.49
C GLY A 648 7.88 17.05 4.12
N SER A 649 7.86 16.55 5.36
CA SER A 649 6.65 16.54 6.18
C SER A 649 6.97 16.77 7.65
N THR A 650 5.99 17.29 8.35
CA THR A 650 6.08 17.52 9.80
C THR A 650 4.78 17.07 10.46
N ILE A 651 4.88 16.37 11.57
CA ILE A 651 3.76 16.07 12.47
C ILE A 651 4.11 16.61 13.84
N VAL A 652 3.20 17.34 14.46
CA VAL A 652 3.30 17.77 15.85
C VAL A 652 2.01 17.35 16.56
N ASN A 653 2.15 16.65 17.66
CA ASN A 653 1.03 16.24 18.48
C ASN A 653 1.22 16.70 19.92
N ALA A 654 0.18 17.31 20.51
CA ALA A 654 0.09 17.63 21.91
C ALA A 654 -1.11 16.92 22.53
N THR A 655 -0.89 16.16 23.60
CA THR A 655 -1.95 15.46 24.32
C THR A 655 -2.00 15.90 25.77
N TRP A 656 -3.18 16.29 26.25
CA TRP A 656 -3.43 16.69 27.62
C TRP A 656 -4.77 16.16 28.11
N ARG A 657 -4.76 15.29 29.12
CA ARG A 657 -5.97 14.76 29.81
C ARG A 657 -7.08 14.29 28.85
N GLY A 658 -6.72 13.56 27.80
CA GLY A 658 -7.67 13.05 26.79
C GLY A 658 -7.90 13.99 25.61
N LEU A 659 -7.57 15.28 25.69
CA LEU A 659 -7.55 16.18 24.55
C LEU A 659 -6.24 15.97 23.77
N SER A 660 -6.34 15.72 22.47
CA SER A 660 -5.18 15.64 21.56
C SER A 660 -5.38 16.64 20.42
N LEU A 661 -4.35 17.44 20.19
CA LEU A 661 -4.23 18.32 19.04
C LEU A 661 -3.10 17.76 18.16
N ASN A 662 -3.43 17.44 16.92
CA ASN A 662 -2.47 17.04 15.91
C ASN A 662 -2.42 18.07 14.81
N TYR A 663 -1.21 18.50 14.47
CA TYR A 663 -0.93 19.34 13.31
C TYR A 663 0.02 18.60 12.40
N SER A 664 -0.27 18.60 11.10
CA SER A 664 0.62 18.06 10.10
C SER A 664 0.81 19.03 8.93
N PHE A 665 2.02 19.01 8.40
CA PHE A 665 2.45 19.82 7.26
C PHE A 665 3.13 18.90 6.26
N ILE A 666 2.82 19.09 4.96
CA ILE A 666 3.43 18.38 3.85
C ILE A 666 3.85 19.41 2.82
N TYR A 667 5.07 19.26 2.30
CA TYR A 667 5.66 20.10 1.26
C TYR A 667 6.22 19.23 0.14
N SER A 668 5.93 19.59 -1.10
CA SER A 668 6.57 19.06 -2.31
C SER A 668 7.06 20.23 -3.14
N GLY A 669 8.36 20.28 -3.40
CA GLY A 669 9.01 21.34 -4.14
C GLY A 669 8.68 21.35 -5.64
N GLU A 670 9.35 22.23 -6.35
CA GLU A 670 9.28 22.31 -7.80
C GLU A 670 9.74 20.99 -8.45
N ARG A 671 9.15 20.67 -9.60
CA ARG A 671 9.38 19.46 -10.37
C ARG A 671 8.95 19.67 -11.82
N TRP A 672 9.18 18.66 -12.64
CA TRP A 672 8.84 18.69 -14.05
C TRP A 672 7.83 17.58 -14.38
N ASN A 673 6.94 17.80 -15.34
CA ASN A 673 5.95 16.81 -15.76
C ASN A 673 6.37 15.99 -16.98
N GLU A 674 7.38 16.46 -17.73
CA GLU A 674 7.95 15.81 -18.90
C GLU A 674 9.47 15.69 -18.75
N GLN A 675 10.14 15.03 -19.72
CA GLN A 675 11.58 14.78 -19.68
C GLN A 675 12.42 16.05 -19.81
N GLU A 676 11.99 16.99 -20.66
CA GLU A 676 12.70 18.26 -20.84
C GLU A 676 12.34 19.24 -19.71
N ASN A 677 13.37 19.79 -19.04
CA ASN A 677 13.21 20.74 -17.95
C ASN A 677 13.06 22.18 -18.47
N ILE A 678 12.03 22.40 -19.28
CA ILE A 678 11.67 23.73 -19.82
C ILE A 678 10.50 24.35 -19.06
N ILE A 679 10.30 25.64 -19.19
CA ILE A 679 9.24 26.39 -18.46
C ILE A 679 7.85 25.78 -18.69
N ALA A 680 7.55 25.31 -19.91
CA ALA A 680 6.25 24.69 -20.22
C ALA A 680 5.97 23.40 -19.44
N ASN A 681 7.00 22.73 -18.98
CA ASN A 681 6.94 21.46 -18.25
C ASN A 681 7.13 21.65 -16.74
N HIS A 682 7.33 22.89 -16.28
CA HIS A 682 7.51 23.18 -14.85
C HIS A 682 6.21 23.04 -14.07
N MET A 683 6.30 22.41 -12.91
CA MET A 683 5.22 22.29 -11.93
C MET A 683 5.59 23.02 -10.64
N GLU A 684 4.74 23.96 -10.25
CA GLU A 684 4.87 24.74 -9.03
C GLU A 684 4.94 23.87 -7.77
N PRO A 685 5.69 24.30 -6.75
CA PRO A 685 5.67 23.66 -5.45
C PRO A 685 4.29 23.76 -4.79
N TRP A 686 3.96 22.77 -3.94
CA TRP A 686 2.74 22.81 -3.16
C TRP A 686 2.97 22.37 -1.71
N TYR A 687 2.05 22.78 -0.85
CA TYR A 687 2.07 22.42 0.57
C TYR A 687 0.66 22.32 1.12
N THR A 688 0.46 21.50 2.16
CA THR A 688 -0.80 21.40 2.88
C THR A 688 -0.57 21.48 4.38
N HIS A 689 -1.53 22.07 5.08
CA HIS A 689 -1.58 22.12 6.53
C HIS A 689 -2.87 21.43 6.96
N ASP A 690 -2.74 20.41 7.80
CA ASP A 690 -3.88 19.66 8.31
C ASP A 690 -3.91 19.73 9.84
N VAL A 691 -5.11 19.81 10.41
CA VAL A 691 -5.32 19.88 11.86
C VAL A 691 -6.37 18.85 12.25
N THR A 692 -6.07 18.10 13.30
CA THR A 692 -7.05 17.21 13.96
C THR A 692 -7.14 17.53 15.43
N ILE A 693 -8.37 17.70 15.91
CA ILE A 693 -8.69 17.81 17.32
C ILE A 693 -9.44 16.54 17.72
N GLN A 694 -8.96 15.87 18.76
CA GLN A 694 -9.58 14.65 19.29
C GLN A 694 -9.80 14.79 20.80
N TYR A 695 -10.93 14.31 21.27
CA TYR A 695 -11.20 14.21 22.71
C TYR A 695 -11.61 12.80 23.07
N GLU A 696 -10.89 12.18 24.00
CA GLU A 696 -11.13 10.84 24.51
C GLU A 696 -11.76 10.89 25.89
N ILE A 697 -12.92 10.25 26.03
CA ILE A 697 -13.64 10.07 27.28
C ILE A 697 -13.50 8.61 27.71
N LYS A 698 -12.98 8.39 28.91
CA LYS A 698 -12.91 7.06 29.52
C LYS A 698 -14.22 6.77 30.25
N GLY A 699 -14.91 5.71 29.86
CA GLY A 699 -16.13 5.24 30.46
C GLY A 699 -15.88 4.18 31.55
N LYS A 700 -16.95 3.54 32.00
CA LYS A 700 -16.88 2.39 32.91
C LYS A 700 -16.36 1.15 32.15
N ASN A 701 -15.86 0.16 32.87
CA ASN A 701 -15.38 -1.11 32.31
C ASN A 701 -14.34 -0.94 31.21
N GLN A 702 -13.48 0.08 31.33
CA GLN A 702 -12.40 0.42 30.39
C GLN A 702 -12.88 0.82 28.98
N SER A 703 -14.19 1.08 28.80
CA SER A 703 -14.69 1.61 27.54
C SER A 703 -14.08 3.00 27.24
N ARG A 704 -13.91 3.30 25.97
CA ARG A 704 -13.38 4.59 25.49
C ARG A 704 -14.26 5.14 24.39
N TYR A 705 -14.57 6.40 24.50
CA TYR A 705 -15.33 7.15 23.50
C TYR A 705 -14.43 8.27 22.98
N ARG A 706 -14.23 8.33 21.66
CA ARG A 706 -13.40 9.34 21.05
C ARG A 706 -14.18 10.11 19.99
N VAL A 707 -14.20 11.42 20.12
CA VAL A 707 -14.74 12.32 19.11
C VAL A 707 -13.57 13.02 18.43
N SER A 708 -13.60 13.13 17.11
CA SER A 708 -12.56 13.81 16.33
C SER A 708 -13.15 14.78 15.31
N LEU A 709 -12.46 15.89 15.10
CA LEU A 709 -12.69 16.83 14.02
C LEU A 709 -11.38 16.96 13.23
N ASP A 710 -11.44 16.59 11.96
CA ASP A 710 -10.33 16.69 11.02
C ASP A 710 -10.59 17.84 10.04
N VAL A 711 -9.59 18.68 9.83
CA VAL A 711 -9.61 19.74 8.81
C VAL A 711 -8.33 19.60 7.98
N ASN A 712 -8.48 19.24 6.72
CA ASN A 712 -7.38 19.04 5.79
C ASN A 712 -7.27 20.25 4.86
N ASN A 713 -6.03 20.54 4.43
CA ASN A 713 -5.70 21.66 3.58
C ASN A 713 -6.32 22.97 4.11
N LEU A 714 -5.96 23.31 5.36
CA LEU A 714 -6.54 24.42 6.16
C LEU A 714 -6.56 25.75 5.40
N PHE A 715 -5.53 26.01 4.61
CA PHE A 715 -5.39 27.27 3.84
C PHE A 715 -5.99 27.21 2.42
N ASP A 716 -6.68 26.10 2.08
CA ASP A 716 -7.38 25.91 0.79
C ASP A 716 -6.46 26.05 -0.43
N GLN A 717 -5.20 25.58 -0.32
CA GLN A 717 -4.27 25.61 -1.44
C GLN A 717 -4.82 24.78 -2.61
N LYS A 718 -4.74 25.33 -3.81
CA LYS A 718 -5.08 24.63 -5.05
C LYS A 718 -3.79 24.09 -5.65
N TYR A 719 -3.72 22.79 -5.85
CA TYR A 719 -2.52 22.11 -6.31
C TYR A 719 -2.83 20.82 -7.06
N ASP A 720 -1.85 20.38 -7.84
CA ASP A 720 -1.85 19.09 -8.54
C ASP A 720 -0.65 18.27 -8.03
N VAL A 721 -0.84 17.01 -7.68
CA VAL A 721 0.26 16.06 -7.44
C VAL A 721 0.78 15.56 -8.78
N ILE A 722 -0.13 15.16 -9.66
CA ILE A 722 0.10 14.82 -11.05
C ILE A 722 -0.57 15.91 -11.90
N GLN A 723 0.11 16.40 -12.91
CA GLN A 723 -0.40 17.48 -13.76
C GLN A 723 -1.78 17.15 -14.33
N ASN A 724 -2.67 18.13 -14.28
CA ASN A 724 -4.06 18.01 -14.72
C ASN A 724 -4.95 17.09 -13.85
N TYR A 725 -4.46 16.69 -12.67
CA TYR A 725 -5.23 15.98 -11.64
C TYR A 725 -5.36 16.87 -10.41
N PRO A 726 -6.25 17.88 -10.44
CA PRO A 726 -6.40 18.80 -9.31
C PRO A 726 -6.84 18.08 -8.05
N MET A 727 -6.18 18.42 -6.95
CA MET A 727 -6.46 17.86 -5.63
C MET A 727 -7.58 18.61 -4.92
N PRO A 728 -8.26 17.96 -3.93
CA PRO A 728 -9.28 18.62 -3.12
C PRO A 728 -8.70 19.84 -2.38
N GLY A 729 -9.45 20.95 -2.37
CA GLY A 729 -9.19 22.08 -1.50
C GLY A 729 -9.46 21.75 -0.04
N ARG A 730 -9.69 22.78 0.81
CA ARG A 730 -10.03 22.58 2.22
C ARG A 730 -11.23 21.64 2.37
N ASN A 731 -11.06 20.62 3.21
CA ASN A 731 -12.09 19.64 3.51
C ASN A 731 -12.06 19.26 4.99
N TRP A 732 -13.16 18.69 5.49
CA TRP A 732 -13.33 18.35 6.89
C TRP A 732 -13.98 16.98 7.07
N ALA A 733 -13.76 16.37 8.23
CA ALA A 733 -14.48 15.19 8.66
C ALA A 733 -14.71 15.20 10.17
N LEU A 734 -15.90 14.74 10.61
CA LEU A 734 -16.27 14.50 11.99
C LEU A 734 -16.30 13.01 12.24
N GLY A 735 -15.65 12.55 13.30
CA GLY A 735 -15.55 11.15 13.67
C GLY A 735 -16.03 10.85 15.06
N LEU A 736 -16.67 9.68 15.24
CA LEU A 736 -16.99 9.07 16.52
C LEU A 736 -16.42 7.65 16.54
N GLN A 737 -15.70 7.31 17.59
CA GLN A 737 -15.17 5.96 17.82
C GLN A 737 -15.56 5.50 19.23
N ILE A 738 -15.99 4.25 19.32
CA ILE A 738 -16.37 3.57 20.55
C ILE A 738 -15.51 2.31 20.67
N GLU A 739 -14.85 2.14 21.78
CA GLU A 739 -14.09 0.94 22.16
C GLU A 739 -14.71 0.34 23.43
N LEU A 740 -15.07 -0.94 23.34
CA LEU A 740 -15.71 -1.69 24.42
C LEU A 740 -14.86 -2.89 24.84
#